data_6a2541dda1c6ba93d023229b19dfd1b9
#
_entry.id   6a2541dda1c6ba93d023229b19dfd1b9
#
_cell.length_a   1.000
_cell.length_b   1.000
_cell.length_c   1.000
_cell.angle_alpha   90.00
_cell.angle_beta   90.00
_cell.angle_gamma   90.00
#
_symmetry.space_group_name_H-M   'P 1'
#
loop_
_entity.id
_entity.type
_entity.pdbx_description
1 polymer ?
#
loop_
_entity_poly.entity_id
_entity_poly.type
_entity_poly.pdbx_seq_one_letter_code
_entity_poly.pdbx_strand_id
1 'polypeptide(L)'
;MKVLKFGGTSVGTPEAVLQVKQIVDRLDAPAVVVVSALGGVTDCLITLSAKAVDPTADYLPMLDELHARHDQMVRSVLPPDRREESLQGVSNCFDELSRILQGVRLIGELTPKTADAIVAYGERLSSSIVAALLNARHIDSRHLIRTHSEGGKHRVDFETTHAAIAAANLSSSPLTVMGGFIASDVESGRTTNLGRGGSDYTAAILAAALGADVLEIWTDVDGFMTADPRVIPTTFTIDELSYDEATELCNFGAKVVYPPTIFPVCVRNIPILVRNTFNPSGRHTVIRRDAAPSSRLIRGISSIADTALVTVSGMAMVGVVGVNRRIFASLAQAGISVFMVAQSASETSTSLAVTPADAQRACEILDAEFSREIAAGAMNPAGCRTGLSTVAVVGENLRHHTGTVGRRFSVLGRNGIGVNAVALGALEMSVSFVIERSMLRKALNVLHDSFFMGNREELNLFICGTGTVGDQLIRQLAAQNPVLREKRGLNLNLVGVGGRRKATYDVAGIDPADYRATLDQSNEPGGIERMVNRILELNVFNAVFVDCTASSDVAAHYRTLLEHNVHVVTANKVAASGPYEDYAALKDTARRRGVKFLFETNVGAGLPIIGTIGDLIASGDRIKSIEAVLSGTLNYVFNTLSAEVPLSEAVRLAQANGYSEPDPRMDLCGMDVVRKITILARESGYRVETGDISIEPFLPAELFEGSTEAFMEALPQLDAAFERERRRLVAEGKCWRYVAEWKDGKGSVGLREIPVGHPLYQLEGSNNIICLTTARYDTPMIIRGYGAGAAVTAAGVFADVMRVANI
;
A
#
# COMPACT_ATOMS: atom_id res chain seq x y z
N MET A 1 21.56 36.76 -10.16
CA MET A 1 22.49 35.62 -10.48
C MET A 1 21.86 34.32 -10.04
N LYS A 2 21.93 33.28 -10.88
CA LYS A 2 21.42 31.94 -10.55
C LYS A 2 22.56 30.96 -10.27
N VAL A 3 22.30 29.98 -9.40
CA VAL A 3 23.19 28.82 -9.21
C VAL A 3 22.42 27.58 -9.66
N LEU A 4 22.97 26.82 -10.62
CA LEU A 4 22.39 25.59 -11.13
C LEU A 4 23.28 24.42 -10.76
N LYS A 5 22.67 23.34 -10.23
CA LYS A 5 23.41 22.08 -9.96
C LYS A 5 22.85 20.98 -10.85
N PHE A 6 23.70 20.25 -11.53
CA PHE A 6 23.33 19.06 -12.31
C PHE A 6 23.90 17.80 -11.68
N GLY A 7 22.99 16.82 -11.40
CA GLY A 7 23.37 15.54 -10.81
C GLY A 7 24.11 14.62 -11.77
N GLY A 8 24.67 13.52 -11.26
CA GLY A 8 25.41 12.55 -12.07
C GLY A 8 24.60 11.93 -13.21
N THR A 9 23.28 11.70 -13.03
CA THR A 9 22.37 11.25 -14.09
C THR A 9 22.20 12.30 -15.18
N SER A 10 22.17 13.58 -14.80
CA SER A 10 22.03 14.72 -15.72
C SER A 10 23.26 14.94 -16.60
N VAL A 11 24.43 14.41 -16.21
CA VAL A 11 25.68 14.50 -16.98
C VAL A 11 26.24 13.11 -17.35
N GLY A 12 25.44 12.04 -17.20
CA GLY A 12 25.90 10.66 -17.33
C GLY A 12 26.09 10.16 -18.78
N THR A 13 25.37 10.75 -19.73
CA THR A 13 25.43 10.38 -21.17
C THR A 13 25.59 11.62 -22.05
N PRO A 14 26.06 11.47 -23.30
CA PRO A 14 26.16 12.60 -24.22
C PRO A 14 24.84 13.37 -24.43
N GLU A 15 23.72 12.65 -24.53
CA GLU A 15 22.39 13.23 -24.72
C GLU A 15 21.99 14.08 -23.50
N ALA A 16 22.26 13.57 -22.30
CA ALA A 16 21.99 14.27 -21.06
C ALA A 16 22.84 15.57 -20.96
N VAL A 17 24.11 15.50 -21.28
CA VAL A 17 25.02 16.67 -21.30
C VAL A 17 24.59 17.72 -22.33
N LEU A 18 24.11 17.30 -23.50
CA LEU A 18 23.53 18.22 -24.51
C LEU A 18 22.23 18.83 -24.02
N GLN A 19 21.42 18.09 -23.24
CA GLN A 19 20.23 18.65 -22.59
C GLN A 19 20.60 19.72 -21.54
N VAL A 20 21.64 19.48 -20.75
CA VAL A 20 22.21 20.50 -19.84
C VAL A 20 22.57 21.78 -20.62
N LYS A 21 23.23 21.65 -21.77
CA LYS A 21 23.54 22.80 -22.64
C LYS A 21 22.27 23.57 -23.04
N GLN A 22 21.22 22.87 -23.52
CA GLN A 22 19.96 23.52 -23.90
C GLN A 22 19.30 24.25 -22.75
N ILE A 23 19.40 23.72 -21.53
CA ILE A 23 18.86 24.38 -20.32
C ILE A 23 19.64 25.65 -20.01
N VAL A 24 20.97 25.58 -20.04
CA VAL A 24 21.87 26.72 -19.73
C VAL A 24 21.81 27.80 -20.81
N ASP A 25 21.71 27.43 -22.08
CA ASP A 25 21.59 28.40 -23.21
C ASP A 25 20.30 29.25 -23.14
N ARG A 26 19.30 28.83 -22.37
CA ARG A 26 18.05 29.59 -22.17
C ARG A 26 18.09 30.56 -20.98
N LEU A 27 19.22 30.66 -20.31
CA LEU A 27 19.34 31.54 -19.15
C LEU A 27 19.49 33.02 -19.58
N ASP A 28 18.68 33.87 -18.97
CA ASP A 28 18.68 35.31 -19.23
C ASP A 28 19.57 36.11 -18.26
N ALA A 29 20.22 35.44 -17.32
CA ALA A 29 21.01 36.04 -16.23
C ALA A 29 22.34 35.31 -16.03
N PRO A 30 23.35 35.98 -15.45
CA PRO A 30 24.60 35.34 -15.08
C PRO A 30 24.36 34.15 -14.18
N ALA A 31 25.14 33.07 -14.43
CA ALA A 31 24.93 31.81 -13.71
C ALA A 31 26.25 31.13 -13.32
N VAL A 32 26.18 30.40 -12.20
CA VAL A 32 27.19 29.44 -11.78
C VAL A 32 26.59 28.03 -11.92
N VAL A 33 27.25 27.17 -12.70
CA VAL A 33 26.85 25.78 -12.93
C VAL A 33 27.77 24.85 -12.16
N VAL A 34 27.18 24.06 -11.27
CA VAL A 34 27.88 23.02 -10.48
C VAL A 34 27.49 21.66 -11.03
N VAL A 35 28.50 20.86 -11.40
CA VAL A 35 28.27 19.51 -11.95
C VAL A 35 28.85 18.44 -11.04
N SER A 36 28.14 17.31 -10.94
CA SER A 36 28.68 16.08 -10.34
C SER A 36 29.58 15.35 -11.33
N ALA A 37 30.28 14.33 -10.88
CA ALA A 37 30.92 13.34 -11.74
C ALA A 37 29.90 12.72 -12.73
N LEU A 38 30.37 12.25 -13.87
CA LEU A 38 29.50 11.49 -14.79
C LEU A 38 28.90 10.28 -14.07
N GLY A 39 27.66 9.94 -14.37
CA GLY A 39 26.91 8.89 -13.66
C GLY A 39 27.69 7.59 -13.50
N GLY A 40 27.85 7.09 -12.27
CA GLY A 40 28.60 5.88 -11.92
C GLY A 40 30.12 6.03 -11.83
N VAL A 41 30.69 7.19 -12.20
CA VAL A 41 32.15 7.38 -12.18
C VAL A 41 32.70 7.39 -10.75
N THR A 42 32.02 8.00 -9.79
CA THR A 42 32.45 8.01 -8.39
C THR A 42 32.56 6.59 -7.82
N ASP A 43 31.58 5.73 -8.07
CA ASP A 43 31.60 4.33 -7.62
C ASP A 43 32.71 3.53 -8.32
N CYS A 44 32.96 3.82 -9.60
CA CYS A 44 34.06 3.26 -10.36
C CYS A 44 35.42 3.63 -9.73
N LEU A 45 35.65 4.91 -9.39
CA LEU A 45 36.86 5.39 -8.74
C LEU A 45 37.08 4.77 -7.34
N ILE A 46 36.02 4.61 -6.55
CA ILE A 46 36.07 3.88 -5.26
C ILE A 46 36.51 2.43 -5.49
N THR A 47 35.92 1.76 -6.48
CA THR A 47 36.28 0.37 -6.82
C THR A 47 37.72 0.25 -7.31
N LEU A 48 38.18 1.17 -8.17
CA LEU A 48 39.55 1.25 -8.64
C LEU A 48 40.53 1.42 -7.47
N SER A 49 40.22 2.31 -6.52
CA SER A 49 41.08 2.53 -5.37
C SER A 49 41.18 1.29 -4.46
N ALA A 50 40.10 0.56 -4.27
CA ALA A 50 40.10 -0.72 -3.54
C ALA A 50 40.91 -1.81 -4.25
N LYS A 51 40.70 -1.96 -5.57
CA LYS A 51 41.52 -2.90 -6.39
C LYS A 51 43.01 -2.53 -6.42
N ALA A 52 43.36 -1.26 -6.37
CA ALA A 52 44.76 -0.83 -6.33
C ALA A 52 45.49 -1.30 -5.06
N VAL A 53 44.80 -1.45 -3.94
CA VAL A 53 45.36 -2.00 -2.68
C VAL A 53 45.66 -3.50 -2.81
N ASP A 54 44.81 -4.25 -3.50
CA ASP A 54 44.91 -5.72 -3.62
C ASP A 54 45.94 -6.09 -4.67
N PRO A 55 47.10 -6.66 -4.30
CA PRO A 55 48.17 -7.00 -5.26
C PRO A 55 47.75 -8.06 -6.29
N THR A 56 46.70 -8.82 -6.04
CA THR A 56 46.19 -9.85 -6.92
C THR A 56 45.21 -9.34 -7.97
N ALA A 57 44.58 -8.19 -7.71
CA ALA A 57 43.55 -7.60 -8.58
C ALA A 57 44.21 -6.74 -9.68
N ASP A 58 43.77 -6.91 -10.93
CA ASP A 58 44.13 -6.02 -12.02
C ASP A 58 43.13 -4.88 -12.14
N TYR A 59 43.58 -3.64 -11.96
CA TYR A 59 42.73 -2.44 -12.05
C TYR A 59 42.90 -1.70 -13.39
N LEU A 60 43.94 -2.02 -14.18
CA LEU A 60 44.27 -1.29 -15.41
C LEU A 60 43.14 -1.33 -16.45
N PRO A 61 42.50 -2.48 -16.74
CA PRO A 61 41.41 -2.52 -17.73
C PRO A 61 40.26 -1.59 -17.35
N MET A 62 39.94 -1.49 -16.04
CA MET A 62 38.86 -0.62 -15.55
C MET A 62 39.26 0.86 -15.66
N LEU A 63 40.53 1.20 -15.46
CA LEU A 63 41.04 2.55 -15.65
C LEU A 63 40.99 2.95 -17.13
N ASP A 64 41.40 2.05 -18.05
CA ASP A 64 41.37 2.27 -19.50
C ASP A 64 39.93 2.43 -20.01
N GLU A 65 39.01 1.63 -19.52
CA GLU A 65 37.56 1.75 -19.83
C GLU A 65 37.01 3.11 -19.37
N LEU A 66 37.38 3.53 -18.18
CA LEU A 66 36.96 4.82 -17.62
C LEU A 66 37.52 5.99 -18.42
N HIS A 67 38.78 5.89 -18.89
CA HIS A 67 39.43 6.86 -19.78
C HIS A 67 38.69 6.93 -21.12
N ALA A 68 38.50 5.77 -21.76
CA ALA A 68 37.80 5.67 -23.05
C ALA A 68 36.38 6.26 -22.99
N ARG A 69 35.67 6.08 -21.88
CA ARG A 69 34.34 6.67 -21.65
C ARG A 69 34.36 8.20 -21.64
N HIS A 70 35.38 8.82 -21.02
CA HIS A 70 35.52 10.28 -20.99
C HIS A 70 35.94 10.81 -22.35
N ASP A 71 36.85 10.12 -23.06
CA ASP A 71 37.21 10.45 -24.44
C ASP A 71 36.01 10.39 -25.37
N GLN A 72 35.18 9.34 -25.26
CA GLN A 72 33.96 9.23 -26.04
C GLN A 72 32.97 10.37 -25.71
N MET A 73 32.84 10.75 -24.44
CA MET A 73 32.02 11.90 -24.05
C MET A 73 32.50 13.17 -24.74
N VAL A 74 33.79 13.49 -24.65
CA VAL A 74 34.38 14.66 -25.31
C VAL A 74 34.09 14.65 -26.82
N ARG A 75 34.36 13.51 -27.50
CA ARG A 75 34.13 13.38 -28.96
C ARG A 75 32.69 13.55 -29.37
N SER A 76 31.77 13.11 -28.52
CA SER A 76 30.31 13.18 -28.78
C SER A 76 29.69 14.55 -28.56
N VAL A 77 30.15 15.30 -27.55
CA VAL A 77 29.50 16.54 -27.14
C VAL A 77 30.22 17.81 -27.59
N LEU A 78 31.58 17.77 -27.80
CA LEU A 78 32.33 18.97 -28.14
C LEU A 78 32.44 19.19 -29.67
N PRO A 79 32.38 20.45 -30.10
CA PRO A 79 32.71 20.78 -31.48
C PRO A 79 34.21 20.51 -31.80
N PRO A 80 34.54 20.29 -33.07
CA PRO A 80 35.90 19.86 -33.48
C PRO A 80 37.06 20.76 -33.01
N ASP A 81 36.85 22.05 -32.97
CA ASP A 81 37.81 23.08 -32.58
C ASP A 81 38.24 23.03 -31.08
N ARG A 82 37.43 22.38 -30.23
CA ARG A 82 37.72 22.26 -28.78
C ARG A 82 38.04 20.84 -28.33
N ARG A 83 37.93 19.85 -29.24
CA ARG A 83 38.13 18.44 -28.89
C ARG A 83 39.55 18.13 -28.46
N GLU A 84 40.52 18.62 -29.21
CA GLU A 84 41.92 18.26 -29.02
C GLU A 84 42.43 18.75 -27.66
N GLU A 85 42.17 20.00 -27.31
CA GLU A 85 42.53 20.57 -26.02
C GLU A 85 41.86 19.80 -24.86
N SER A 86 40.56 19.49 -24.99
CA SER A 86 39.81 18.76 -23.95
C SER A 86 40.26 17.31 -23.78
N LEU A 87 40.58 16.60 -24.88
CA LEU A 87 41.14 15.25 -24.85
C LEU A 87 42.52 15.24 -24.17
N GLN A 88 43.36 16.23 -24.44
CA GLN A 88 44.64 16.37 -23.76
C GLN A 88 44.46 16.64 -22.26
N GLY A 89 43.48 17.48 -21.88
CA GLY A 89 43.11 17.73 -20.46
C GLY A 89 42.64 16.47 -19.74
N VAL A 90 41.80 15.66 -20.40
CA VAL A 90 41.33 14.35 -19.90
C VAL A 90 42.54 13.40 -19.73
N SER A 91 43.40 13.25 -20.75
CA SER A 91 44.58 12.39 -20.68
C SER A 91 45.49 12.78 -19.52
N ASN A 92 45.78 14.07 -19.34
CA ASN A 92 46.59 14.56 -18.22
C ASN A 92 46.01 14.19 -16.85
N CYS A 93 44.71 14.28 -16.71
CA CYS A 93 44.02 13.86 -15.45
C CYS A 93 44.15 12.34 -15.22
N PHE A 94 44.02 11.51 -16.28
CA PHE A 94 44.20 10.07 -16.17
C PHE A 94 45.65 9.68 -15.90
N ASP A 95 46.63 10.37 -16.44
CA ASP A 95 48.04 10.17 -16.14
C ASP A 95 48.37 10.49 -14.67
N GLU A 96 47.75 11.55 -14.11
CA GLU A 96 47.88 11.88 -12.68
C GLU A 96 47.23 10.79 -11.81
N LEU A 97 45.99 10.37 -12.16
CA LEU A 97 45.25 9.33 -11.43
C LEU A 97 46.00 7.98 -11.47
N SER A 98 46.53 7.59 -12.65
CA SER A 98 47.34 6.37 -12.81
C SER A 98 48.54 6.37 -11.88
N ARG A 99 49.29 7.49 -11.81
CA ARG A 99 50.43 7.62 -10.87
C ARG A 99 50.02 7.48 -9.39
N ILE A 100 48.88 8.02 -9.00
CA ILE A 100 48.35 7.87 -7.62
C ILE A 100 48.01 6.40 -7.34
N LEU A 101 47.28 5.74 -8.26
CA LEU A 101 46.93 4.32 -8.15
C LEU A 101 48.13 3.40 -8.10
N GLN A 102 49.17 3.70 -8.90
CA GLN A 102 50.47 3.00 -8.84
C GLN A 102 51.13 3.18 -7.47
N GLY A 103 51.10 4.39 -6.92
CA GLY A 103 51.59 4.65 -5.57
C GLY A 103 50.85 3.84 -4.49
N VAL A 104 49.51 3.79 -4.56
CA VAL A 104 48.67 2.96 -3.68
C VAL A 104 49.03 1.49 -3.80
N ARG A 105 49.24 0.98 -5.05
CA ARG A 105 49.65 -0.40 -5.32
C ARG A 105 51.02 -0.73 -4.70
N LEU A 106 51.99 0.16 -4.82
CA LEU A 106 53.33 -0.04 -4.28
C LEU A 106 53.38 -0.03 -2.77
N ILE A 107 52.55 0.84 -2.12
CA ILE A 107 52.48 0.95 -0.67
C ILE A 107 51.59 -0.15 -0.06
N GLY A 108 50.60 -0.65 -0.80
CA GLY A 108 49.63 -1.64 -0.32
C GLY A 108 48.60 -1.08 0.69
N GLU A 109 48.48 0.24 0.77
CA GLU A 109 47.59 0.93 1.72
C GLU A 109 46.85 2.10 1.05
N LEU A 110 45.57 2.23 1.32
CA LEU A 110 44.74 3.37 0.91
C LEU A 110 44.36 4.20 2.11
N THR A 111 45.00 5.34 2.30
CA THR A 111 44.58 6.27 3.37
C THR A 111 43.29 7.00 2.98
N PRO A 112 42.47 7.44 3.96
CA PRO A 112 41.28 8.26 3.66
C PRO A 112 41.59 9.49 2.80
N LYS A 113 42.71 10.16 3.05
CA LYS A 113 43.17 11.35 2.29
C LYS A 113 43.48 10.99 0.81
N THR A 114 44.09 9.83 0.58
CA THR A 114 44.34 9.37 -0.77
C THR A 114 43.06 8.97 -1.50
N ALA A 115 42.11 8.34 -0.78
CA ALA A 115 40.81 8.02 -1.35
C ALA A 115 40.05 9.29 -1.76
N ASP A 116 40.05 10.34 -0.93
CA ASP A 116 39.44 11.63 -1.26
C ASP A 116 40.06 12.25 -2.52
N ALA A 117 41.39 12.18 -2.66
CA ALA A 117 42.09 12.67 -3.86
C ALA A 117 41.71 11.90 -5.11
N ILE A 118 41.56 10.56 -5.04
CA ILE A 118 41.17 9.71 -6.17
C ILE A 118 39.74 10.01 -6.62
N VAL A 119 38.76 10.04 -5.70
CA VAL A 119 37.34 10.27 -6.07
C VAL A 119 37.10 11.67 -6.65
N ALA A 120 37.93 12.66 -6.29
CA ALA A 120 37.84 14.03 -6.80
C ALA A 120 38.07 14.14 -8.34
N TYR A 121 38.73 13.16 -8.97
CA TYR A 121 38.90 13.17 -10.42
C TYR A 121 37.60 13.09 -11.20
N GLY A 122 36.55 12.50 -10.63
CA GLY A 122 35.22 12.45 -11.24
C GLY A 122 34.67 13.82 -11.56
N GLU A 123 34.61 14.70 -10.58
CA GLU A 123 34.14 16.08 -10.74
C GLU A 123 35.11 16.99 -11.47
N ARG A 124 36.40 16.78 -11.34
CA ARG A 124 37.44 17.51 -12.14
C ARG A 124 37.26 17.25 -13.64
N LEU A 125 37.09 15.99 -14.02
CA LEU A 125 36.88 15.57 -15.42
C LEU A 125 35.54 16.08 -15.95
N SER A 126 34.43 15.85 -15.25
CA SER A 126 33.09 16.25 -15.70
C SER A 126 32.97 17.76 -15.87
N SER A 127 33.46 18.55 -14.88
CA SER A 127 33.35 20.00 -14.91
C SER A 127 34.19 20.63 -16.04
N SER A 128 35.38 20.06 -16.35
CA SER A 128 36.19 20.55 -17.47
C SER A 128 35.53 20.33 -18.83
N ILE A 129 34.92 19.13 -19.01
CA ILE A 129 34.17 18.80 -20.25
C ILE A 129 32.95 19.71 -20.43
N VAL A 130 32.17 19.87 -19.36
CA VAL A 130 30.96 20.71 -19.40
C VAL A 130 31.33 22.19 -19.60
N ALA A 131 32.40 22.68 -18.98
CA ALA A 131 32.87 24.06 -19.18
C ALA A 131 33.29 24.31 -20.64
N ALA A 132 34.03 23.37 -21.26
CA ALA A 132 34.41 23.42 -22.67
C ALA A 132 33.17 23.43 -23.59
N LEU A 133 32.14 22.60 -23.30
CA LEU A 133 30.90 22.56 -24.06
C LEU A 133 30.11 23.85 -23.98
N LEU A 134 30.00 24.43 -22.78
CA LEU A 134 29.26 25.66 -22.55
C LEU A 134 30.01 26.93 -22.91
N ASN A 135 31.27 26.83 -23.32
CA ASN A 135 32.15 27.98 -23.49
C ASN A 135 32.22 28.89 -22.27
N ALA A 136 32.31 28.28 -21.10
CA ALA A 136 32.23 28.94 -19.82
C ALA A 136 33.57 29.03 -19.11
N ARG A 137 33.69 29.97 -18.17
CA ARG A 137 34.87 30.03 -17.29
C ARG A 137 34.88 28.79 -16.40
N HIS A 138 35.91 27.97 -16.45
CA HIS A 138 36.10 26.84 -15.56
C HIS A 138 36.87 27.24 -14.32
N ILE A 139 36.38 26.84 -13.13
CA ILE A 139 37.04 27.04 -11.85
C ILE A 139 37.07 25.72 -11.09
N ASP A 140 38.21 25.33 -10.58
CA ASP A 140 38.34 24.20 -9.68
C ASP A 140 37.80 24.58 -8.32
N SER A 141 36.74 23.95 -7.85
CA SER A 141 36.04 24.27 -6.59
C SER A 141 36.92 24.04 -5.35
N ARG A 142 37.98 23.26 -5.45
CA ARG A 142 38.99 23.10 -4.37
C ARG A 142 39.71 24.44 -4.01
N HIS A 143 39.70 25.39 -4.93
CA HIS A 143 40.22 26.74 -4.64
C HIS A 143 39.25 27.60 -3.86
N LEU A 144 37.95 27.26 -3.90
CA LEU A 144 36.89 28.06 -3.29
C LEU A 144 36.34 27.45 -2.01
N ILE A 145 36.06 26.15 -2.01
CA ILE A 145 35.45 25.42 -0.89
C ILE A 145 36.54 24.92 0.03
N ARG A 146 36.52 25.43 1.27
CA ARG A 146 37.53 25.14 2.30
C ARG A 146 36.91 24.33 3.42
N THR A 147 37.69 23.38 3.95
CA THR A 147 37.23 22.47 5.01
C THR A 147 38.25 22.32 6.11
N HIS A 148 37.76 22.00 7.31
CA HIS A 148 38.56 21.47 8.42
C HIS A 148 38.26 19.99 8.61
N SER A 149 39.25 19.20 8.93
CA SER A 149 39.11 17.78 9.27
C SER A 149 38.91 17.60 10.78
N GLU A 150 37.72 17.20 11.20
CA GLU A 150 37.38 16.96 12.61
C GLU A 150 36.73 15.57 12.76
N GLY A 151 37.36 14.72 13.60
CA GLY A 151 36.84 13.37 13.88
C GLY A 151 36.68 12.49 12.65
N GLY A 152 37.57 12.62 11.64
CA GLY A 152 37.49 11.85 10.38
C GLY A 152 36.44 12.35 9.37
N LYS A 153 35.74 13.44 9.66
CA LYS A 153 34.79 14.11 8.76
C LYS A 153 35.33 15.50 8.34
N HIS A 154 34.99 15.90 7.11
CA HIS A 154 35.33 17.23 6.61
C HIS A 154 34.16 18.18 6.81
N ARG A 155 34.38 19.25 7.55
CA ARG A 155 33.41 20.33 7.78
C ARG A 155 33.81 21.59 7.04
N VAL A 156 32.85 22.23 6.38
CA VAL A 156 33.09 23.47 5.64
C VAL A 156 33.46 24.62 6.61
N ASP A 157 34.56 25.26 6.32
CA ASP A 157 34.93 26.56 6.92
C ASP A 157 34.23 27.66 6.11
N PHE A 158 33.09 28.14 6.62
CA PHE A 158 32.29 29.13 5.92
C PHE A 158 33.00 30.49 5.79
N GLU A 159 33.80 30.90 6.75
CA GLU A 159 34.49 32.18 6.71
C GLU A 159 35.50 32.21 5.57
N THR A 160 36.43 31.25 5.57
CA THR A 160 37.47 31.14 4.54
C THR A 160 36.86 30.84 3.15
N THR A 161 35.79 30.02 3.10
CA THR A 161 35.08 29.74 1.87
C THR A 161 34.41 30.96 1.27
N HIS A 162 33.72 31.76 2.08
CA HIS A 162 33.06 32.98 1.63
C HIS A 162 34.08 34.01 1.15
N ALA A 163 35.21 34.17 1.87
CA ALA A 163 36.29 35.03 1.44
C ALA A 163 36.89 34.61 0.08
N ALA A 164 37.11 33.31 -0.12
CA ALA A 164 37.62 32.77 -1.38
C ALA A 164 36.63 32.98 -2.57
N ILE A 165 35.35 32.75 -2.32
CA ILE A 165 34.29 32.98 -3.34
C ILE A 165 34.20 34.47 -3.70
N ALA A 166 34.23 35.34 -2.74
CA ALA A 166 34.23 36.80 -2.97
C ALA A 166 35.47 37.24 -3.78
N ALA A 167 36.67 36.75 -3.43
CA ALA A 167 37.92 37.04 -4.15
C ALA A 167 37.90 36.56 -5.60
N ALA A 168 37.23 35.41 -5.89
CA ALA A 168 37.14 34.85 -7.23
C ALA A 168 36.28 35.66 -8.20
N ASN A 169 35.51 36.61 -7.70
CA ASN A 169 34.63 37.52 -8.47
C ASN A 169 33.83 36.77 -9.58
N LEU A 170 33.02 35.82 -9.16
CA LEU A 170 32.26 34.96 -10.08
C LEU A 170 31.25 35.76 -10.92
N SER A 171 30.82 36.92 -10.43
CA SER A 171 29.91 37.80 -11.15
C SER A 171 30.50 38.49 -12.38
N SER A 172 31.83 38.47 -12.54
CA SER A 172 32.52 39.07 -13.69
C SER A 172 32.36 38.27 -14.99
N SER A 173 31.97 37.00 -14.89
CA SER A 173 31.71 36.14 -16.05
C SER A 173 30.20 35.86 -16.18
N PRO A 174 29.63 35.87 -17.39
CA PRO A 174 28.22 35.54 -17.61
C PRO A 174 27.93 34.08 -17.23
N LEU A 175 28.92 33.19 -17.36
CA LEU A 175 28.75 31.78 -17.04
C LEU A 175 30.05 31.21 -16.45
N THR A 176 29.95 30.56 -15.30
CA THR A 176 31.03 29.85 -14.65
C THR A 176 30.63 28.40 -14.39
N VAL A 177 31.51 27.46 -14.68
CA VAL A 177 31.31 26.01 -14.41
C VAL A 177 32.34 25.53 -13.42
N MET A 178 31.91 24.69 -12.47
CA MET A 178 32.80 24.03 -11.52
C MET A 178 32.29 22.65 -11.09
N GLY A 179 33.20 21.80 -10.59
CA GLY A 179 32.84 20.53 -9.99
C GLY A 179 32.22 20.72 -8.60
N GLY A 180 31.13 20.01 -8.29
CA GLY A 180 30.63 19.92 -6.94
C GLY A 180 31.45 18.96 -6.07
N PHE A 181 31.01 18.66 -4.85
CA PHE A 181 31.55 17.61 -3.97
C PHE A 181 32.96 17.82 -3.46
N ILE A 182 33.89 18.33 -4.28
CA ILE A 182 35.30 18.46 -4.01
C ILE A 182 35.65 19.79 -3.31
N ALA A 183 36.58 19.72 -2.38
CA ALA A 183 37.05 20.85 -1.54
C ALA A 183 38.52 20.71 -1.23
N SER A 184 39.07 21.62 -0.43
CA SER A 184 40.40 21.47 0.09
C SER A 184 40.48 21.85 1.60
N ASP A 185 41.35 21.18 2.29
CA ASP A 185 41.64 21.43 3.70
C ASP A 185 42.37 22.78 3.88
N VAL A 186 41.93 23.60 4.85
CA VAL A 186 42.45 24.94 5.08
C VAL A 186 43.92 24.92 5.43
N GLU A 187 44.37 23.98 6.28
CA GLU A 187 45.73 23.95 6.81
C GLU A 187 46.71 23.30 5.84
N SER A 188 46.34 22.13 5.28
CA SER A 188 47.24 21.34 4.45
C SER A 188 47.11 21.64 2.96
N GLY A 189 46.06 22.30 2.51
CA GLY A 189 45.72 22.50 1.09
C GLY A 189 45.37 21.22 0.32
N ARG A 190 45.30 20.05 0.98
CA ARG A 190 45.03 18.76 0.35
C ARG A 190 43.57 18.66 -0.05
N THR A 191 43.32 17.89 -1.09
CA THR A 191 41.97 17.60 -1.53
C THR A 191 41.19 16.89 -0.46
N THR A 192 39.97 17.36 -0.22
CA THR A 192 38.94 16.78 0.64
C THR A 192 37.64 16.68 -0.14
N ASN A 193 36.64 16.03 0.40
CA ASN A 193 35.31 15.99 -0.17
C ASN A 193 34.22 16.30 0.87
N LEU A 194 33.03 16.67 0.39
CA LEU A 194 31.89 17.03 1.24
C LEU A 194 30.97 15.83 1.55
N GLY A 195 31.40 14.62 1.20
CA GLY A 195 30.63 13.40 1.42
C GLY A 195 29.39 13.29 0.53
N ARG A 196 28.47 12.43 0.93
CA ARG A 196 27.25 12.17 0.16
C ARG A 196 26.46 13.46 -0.07
N GLY A 197 25.97 13.68 -1.31
CA GLY A 197 25.23 14.90 -1.67
C GLY A 197 26.09 16.15 -1.74
N GLY A 198 27.43 15.99 -1.74
CA GLY A 198 28.40 17.11 -1.68
C GLY A 198 28.26 18.09 -2.84
N SER A 199 27.81 17.67 -4.03
CA SER A 199 27.57 18.58 -5.16
C SER A 199 26.39 19.52 -4.92
N ASP A 200 25.30 19.03 -4.31
CA ASP A 200 24.17 19.86 -3.88
C ASP A 200 24.62 20.87 -2.83
N TYR A 201 25.44 20.38 -1.89
CA TYR A 201 25.96 21.21 -0.80
C TYR A 201 26.92 22.30 -1.32
N THR A 202 27.80 21.96 -2.28
CA THR A 202 28.66 22.95 -2.96
C THR A 202 27.80 24.05 -3.60
N ALA A 203 26.75 23.67 -4.34
CA ALA A 203 25.87 24.64 -5.00
C ALA A 203 25.12 25.54 -3.98
N ALA A 204 24.68 24.99 -2.86
CA ALA A 204 24.01 25.77 -1.80
C ALA A 204 24.99 26.75 -1.11
N ILE A 205 26.23 26.34 -0.84
CA ILE A 205 27.26 27.20 -0.29
C ILE A 205 27.53 28.39 -1.24
N LEU A 206 27.66 28.11 -2.53
CA LEU A 206 27.87 29.13 -3.55
C LEU A 206 26.65 30.07 -3.65
N ALA A 207 25.44 29.54 -3.69
CA ALA A 207 24.24 30.33 -3.71
C ALA A 207 24.14 31.28 -2.52
N ALA A 208 24.43 30.78 -1.31
CA ALA A 208 24.42 31.56 -0.09
C ALA A 208 25.53 32.66 -0.09
N ALA A 209 26.75 32.31 -0.51
CA ALA A 209 27.89 33.26 -0.54
C ALA A 209 27.70 34.36 -1.59
N LEU A 210 27.10 34.04 -2.74
CA LEU A 210 26.85 34.98 -3.85
C LEU A 210 25.55 35.79 -3.69
N GLY A 211 24.69 35.44 -2.71
CA GLY A 211 23.37 36.06 -2.57
C GLY A 211 22.51 35.78 -3.84
N ALA A 212 22.52 34.54 -4.32
CA ALA A 212 21.83 34.17 -5.53
C ALA A 212 20.31 34.37 -5.40
N ASP A 213 19.65 34.67 -6.53
CA ASP A 213 18.19 34.83 -6.59
C ASP A 213 17.49 33.48 -6.39
N VAL A 214 18.15 32.38 -6.82
CA VAL A 214 17.61 31.03 -6.78
C VAL A 214 18.74 29.98 -6.87
N LEU A 215 18.53 28.83 -6.21
CA LEU A 215 19.29 27.60 -6.40
C LEU A 215 18.43 26.61 -7.17
N GLU A 216 18.83 26.23 -8.39
CA GLU A 216 18.16 25.21 -9.17
C GLU A 216 18.89 23.86 -9.07
N ILE A 217 18.21 22.83 -8.57
CA ILE A 217 18.73 21.45 -8.49
C ILE A 217 18.09 20.64 -9.63
N TRP A 218 18.88 20.29 -10.62
CA TRP A 218 18.46 19.50 -11.78
C TRP A 218 18.83 18.02 -11.55
N THR A 219 17.83 17.17 -11.62
CA THR A 219 17.91 15.73 -11.35
C THR A 219 17.08 14.94 -12.38
N ASP A 220 16.82 13.67 -12.12
CA ASP A 220 16.04 12.77 -12.98
C ASP A 220 14.56 12.63 -12.59
N VAL A 221 14.09 13.42 -11.62
CA VAL A 221 12.69 13.46 -11.17
C VAL A 221 12.11 14.87 -11.27
N ASP A 222 10.79 14.97 -11.44
CA ASP A 222 10.06 16.25 -11.59
C ASP A 222 9.96 17.09 -10.30
N GLY A 223 10.68 16.72 -9.25
CA GLY A 223 10.67 17.35 -7.92
C GLY A 223 10.39 16.38 -6.81
N PHE A 224 9.92 16.90 -5.68
CA PHE A 224 9.44 16.06 -4.59
C PHE A 224 8.08 15.46 -4.95
N MET A 225 7.95 14.16 -4.77
CA MET A 225 6.71 13.43 -4.99
C MET A 225 6.00 13.19 -3.65
N THR A 226 4.66 13.01 -3.69
CA THR A 226 3.85 12.72 -2.50
C THR A 226 4.23 11.43 -1.79
N ALA A 227 4.85 10.49 -2.50
CA ALA A 227 5.54 9.29 -1.98
C ALA A 227 6.55 8.79 -3.03
N ASP A 228 7.22 7.66 -2.78
CA ASP A 228 8.15 7.05 -3.75
C ASP A 228 7.39 6.50 -4.97
N PRO A 229 7.58 7.04 -6.19
CA PRO A 229 6.85 6.61 -7.39
C PRO A 229 7.17 5.17 -7.82
N ARG A 230 8.29 4.61 -7.37
CA ARG A 230 8.66 3.21 -7.62
C ARG A 230 7.79 2.23 -6.81
N VAL A 231 7.19 2.71 -5.71
CA VAL A 231 6.31 1.92 -4.83
C VAL A 231 4.85 2.23 -5.12
N ILE A 232 4.52 3.51 -5.36
CA ILE A 232 3.15 4.01 -5.56
C ILE A 232 3.06 4.71 -6.92
N PRO A 233 2.46 4.09 -7.95
CA PRO A 233 2.35 4.69 -9.28
C PRO A 233 1.49 5.95 -9.35
N THR A 234 0.57 6.14 -8.40
CA THR A 234 -0.39 7.26 -8.35
C THR A 234 0.15 8.52 -7.69
N THR A 235 1.46 8.57 -7.40
CA THR A 235 2.11 9.76 -6.83
C THR A 235 2.12 10.93 -7.82
N PHE A 236 2.15 12.13 -7.28
CA PHE A 236 2.27 13.36 -8.07
C PHE A 236 3.27 14.32 -7.43
N THR A 237 3.78 15.25 -8.24
CA THR A 237 4.74 16.26 -7.81
C THR A 237 4.11 17.21 -6.80
N ILE A 238 4.83 17.53 -5.74
CA ILE A 238 4.48 18.56 -4.76
C ILE A 238 4.99 19.89 -5.31
N ASP A 239 4.08 20.80 -5.59
CA ASP A 239 4.44 22.07 -6.24
C ASP A 239 5.28 22.96 -5.30
N GLU A 240 5.02 22.94 -3.98
CA GLU A 240 5.66 23.82 -3.02
C GLU A 240 5.86 23.14 -1.65
N LEU A 241 7.02 23.38 -1.04
CA LEU A 241 7.40 22.90 0.30
C LEU A 241 8.06 24.02 1.11
N SER A 242 7.90 24.00 2.42
CA SER A 242 8.77 24.76 3.32
C SER A 242 10.15 24.09 3.41
N TYR A 243 11.18 24.83 3.89
CA TYR A 243 12.51 24.25 4.12
C TYR A 243 12.44 23.09 5.12
N ASP A 244 11.62 23.24 6.15
CA ASP A 244 11.47 22.24 7.21
C ASP A 244 10.77 20.98 6.67
N GLU A 245 9.68 21.13 5.90
CA GLU A 245 9.01 19.99 5.25
C GLU A 245 9.94 19.22 4.31
N ALA A 246 10.74 19.95 3.50
CA ALA A 246 11.72 19.33 2.60
C ALA A 246 12.82 18.60 3.37
N THR A 247 13.29 19.16 4.47
CA THR A 247 14.29 18.55 5.36
C THR A 247 13.77 17.26 5.98
N GLU A 248 12.53 17.27 6.49
CA GLU A 248 11.89 16.09 7.07
C GLU A 248 11.73 14.97 6.02
N LEU A 249 11.22 15.29 4.84
CA LEU A 249 11.08 14.30 3.76
C LEU A 249 12.42 13.66 3.39
N CYS A 250 13.49 14.48 3.30
CA CYS A 250 14.82 13.99 2.95
C CYS A 250 15.45 13.14 4.06
N ASN A 251 15.27 13.50 5.32
CA ASN A 251 15.80 12.75 6.47
C ASN A 251 15.21 11.33 6.54
N PHE A 252 13.95 11.18 6.14
CA PHE A 252 13.26 9.89 6.15
C PHE A 252 13.27 9.14 4.80
N GLY A 253 14.17 9.52 3.85
CA GLY A 253 14.47 8.69 2.70
C GLY A 253 14.10 9.25 1.32
N ALA A 254 13.51 10.43 1.22
CA ALA A 254 13.34 11.11 -0.07
C ALA A 254 14.72 11.55 -0.58
N LYS A 255 15.27 10.82 -1.56
CA LYS A 255 16.62 11.03 -2.11
C LYS A 255 16.62 12.12 -3.19
N VAL A 256 15.95 13.24 -2.94
CA VAL A 256 15.80 14.33 -3.93
C VAL A 256 16.84 15.42 -3.71
N VAL A 257 16.99 15.87 -2.48
CA VAL A 257 17.98 16.87 -2.06
C VAL A 257 18.71 16.35 -0.81
N TYR A 258 20.00 16.60 -0.73
CA TYR A 258 20.76 16.28 0.47
C TYR A 258 20.40 17.24 1.61
N PRO A 259 19.93 16.79 2.81
CA PRO A 259 19.43 17.68 3.86
C PRO A 259 20.36 18.84 4.26
N PRO A 260 21.69 18.65 4.44
CA PRO A 260 22.62 19.74 4.72
C PRO A 260 22.65 20.86 3.68
N THR A 261 22.22 20.59 2.44
CA THR A 261 22.12 21.57 1.35
C THR A 261 21.12 22.67 1.66
N ILE A 262 20.08 22.38 2.44
CA ILE A 262 18.97 23.30 2.71
C ILE A 262 19.44 24.42 3.66
N PHE A 263 20.32 24.12 4.63
CA PHE A 263 20.73 25.06 5.65
C PHE A 263 21.36 26.35 5.14
N PRO A 264 22.38 26.37 4.26
CA PRO A 264 23.01 27.61 3.80
C PRO A 264 22.03 28.56 3.09
N VAL A 265 21.15 28.03 2.27
CA VAL A 265 20.16 28.82 1.48
C VAL A 265 18.96 29.24 2.33
N CYS A 266 18.55 28.41 3.32
CA CYS A 266 17.49 28.75 4.26
C CYS A 266 17.84 30.00 5.09
N VAL A 267 19.08 30.09 5.60
CA VAL A 267 19.57 31.26 6.36
C VAL A 267 19.49 32.55 5.54
N ARG A 268 19.74 32.48 4.24
CA ARG A 268 19.69 33.60 3.29
C ARG A 268 18.32 33.79 2.61
N ASN A 269 17.35 32.95 2.90
CA ASN A 269 16.02 32.93 2.28
C ASN A 269 16.06 32.80 0.74
N ILE A 270 16.98 31.98 0.24
CA ILE A 270 17.15 31.72 -1.20
C ILE A 270 16.28 30.51 -1.58
N PRO A 271 15.31 30.64 -2.49
CA PRO A 271 14.46 29.54 -2.90
C PRO A 271 15.27 28.45 -3.63
N ILE A 272 14.89 27.18 -3.41
CA ILE A 272 15.41 26.02 -4.15
C ILE A 272 14.34 25.55 -5.12
N LEU A 273 14.70 25.38 -6.40
CA LEU A 273 13.85 24.76 -7.41
C LEU A 273 14.42 23.37 -7.73
N VAL A 274 13.61 22.34 -7.55
CA VAL A 274 13.97 20.98 -7.95
C VAL A 274 13.29 20.65 -9.26
N ARG A 275 14.08 20.38 -10.31
CA ARG A 275 13.61 20.24 -11.69
C ARG A 275 14.17 19.00 -12.36
N ASN A 276 13.46 18.49 -13.35
CA ASN A 276 13.88 17.33 -14.15
C ASN A 276 14.68 17.76 -15.37
N THR A 277 15.91 17.27 -15.48
CA THR A 277 16.79 17.52 -16.63
C THR A 277 16.18 16.99 -17.94
N PHE A 278 15.45 15.88 -17.88
CA PHE A 278 14.85 15.23 -19.04
C PHE A 278 13.43 15.74 -19.36
N ASN A 279 12.85 16.54 -18.45
CA ASN A 279 11.54 17.21 -18.64
C ASN A 279 11.59 18.66 -18.14
N PRO A 280 12.38 19.54 -18.76
CA PRO A 280 12.63 20.90 -18.25
C PRO A 280 11.40 21.79 -18.16
N SER A 281 10.37 21.54 -18.97
CA SER A 281 9.09 22.25 -18.97
C SER A 281 8.02 21.58 -18.09
N GLY A 282 8.33 20.45 -17.48
CA GLY A 282 7.44 19.72 -16.60
C GLY A 282 7.18 20.41 -15.27
N ARG A 283 6.36 19.77 -14.43
CA ARG A 283 6.16 20.23 -13.05
C ARG A 283 7.48 20.20 -12.30
N HIS A 284 7.58 21.03 -11.27
CA HIS A 284 8.76 21.10 -10.41
C HIS A 284 8.36 21.48 -8.99
N THR A 285 9.24 21.28 -8.03
CA THR A 285 9.01 21.69 -6.64
C THR A 285 9.80 22.94 -6.32
N VAL A 286 9.13 23.92 -5.69
CA VAL A 286 9.74 25.13 -5.12
C VAL A 286 9.83 24.96 -3.60
N ILE A 287 11.04 25.11 -3.04
CA ILE A 287 11.27 25.10 -1.60
C ILE A 287 11.60 26.50 -1.16
N ARG A 288 10.78 27.08 -0.25
CA ARG A 288 10.95 28.42 0.27
C ARG A 288 10.39 28.57 1.68
N ARG A 289 10.75 29.66 2.37
CA ARG A 289 10.32 29.90 3.76
C ARG A 289 8.80 30.07 3.88
N ASP A 290 8.23 30.91 3.03
CA ASP A 290 6.81 31.25 3.06
C ASP A 290 6.04 30.43 2.00
N ALA A 291 6.13 29.10 2.12
CA ALA A 291 5.39 28.19 1.30
C ALA A 291 3.87 28.41 1.49
N ALA A 292 3.12 28.40 0.40
CA ALA A 292 1.67 28.60 0.46
C ALA A 292 1.01 27.53 1.35
N PRO A 293 0.11 27.93 2.27
CA PRO A 293 -0.63 26.98 3.08
C PRO A 293 -1.34 25.95 2.18
N SER A 294 -1.09 24.67 2.41
CA SER A 294 -1.79 23.62 1.67
C SER A 294 -3.18 23.42 2.24
N SER A 295 -4.16 23.24 1.37
CA SER A 295 -5.48 22.72 1.77
C SER A 295 -5.41 21.25 2.23
N ARG A 296 -4.30 20.54 1.96
CA ARG A 296 -4.07 19.16 2.35
C ARG A 296 -3.41 19.07 3.72
N LEU A 297 -3.79 18.04 4.48
CA LEU A 297 -3.26 17.79 5.82
C LEU A 297 -1.79 17.40 5.81
N ILE A 298 -1.33 16.73 4.77
CA ILE A 298 0.05 16.29 4.60
C ILE A 298 0.60 16.69 3.24
N ARG A 299 1.91 16.83 3.16
CA ARG A 299 2.66 17.13 1.93
C ARG A 299 3.19 15.87 1.29
N GLY A 300 3.77 14.97 2.09
CA GLY A 300 4.39 13.77 1.57
C GLY A 300 4.53 12.66 2.59
N ILE A 301 4.80 11.47 2.07
CA ILE A 301 5.13 10.27 2.84
C ILE A 301 6.51 9.81 2.40
N SER A 302 7.42 9.65 3.36
CA SER A 302 8.76 9.16 3.09
C SER A 302 9.04 7.89 3.88
N SER A 303 10.02 7.09 3.46
CA SER A 303 10.35 5.85 4.15
C SER A 303 11.81 5.45 4.05
N ILE A 304 12.31 4.84 5.12
CA ILE A 304 13.59 4.14 5.17
C ILE A 304 13.28 2.64 5.14
N ALA A 305 13.60 1.98 4.03
CA ALA A 305 13.23 0.59 3.79
C ALA A 305 13.89 -0.40 4.76
N ASP A 306 15.10 -0.09 5.19
CA ASP A 306 15.90 -0.95 6.06
C ASP A 306 16.21 -0.24 7.38
N THR A 307 15.53 -0.66 8.45
CA THR A 307 15.67 -0.12 9.80
C THR A 307 15.92 -1.27 10.78
N ALA A 308 16.76 -1.02 11.77
CA ALA A 308 16.86 -1.85 12.96
C ALA A 308 16.51 -1.03 14.19
N LEU A 309 15.79 -1.63 15.14
CA LEU A 309 15.53 -1.06 16.46
C LEU A 309 16.46 -1.68 17.48
N VAL A 310 17.26 -0.85 18.13
CA VAL A 310 18.08 -1.20 19.30
C VAL A 310 17.36 -0.68 20.53
N THR A 311 17.06 -1.55 21.48
CA THR A 311 16.30 -1.20 22.68
C THR A 311 17.16 -1.41 23.94
N VAL A 312 17.35 -0.36 24.69
CA VAL A 312 17.93 -0.38 26.04
C VAL A 312 16.79 -0.39 27.04
N SER A 313 16.78 -1.32 27.99
CA SER A 313 15.69 -1.44 28.96
C SER A 313 16.17 -1.88 30.34
N GLY A 314 15.48 -1.42 31.38
CA GLY A 314 15.72 -1.82 32.76
C GLY A 314 15.16 -0.86 33.79
N MET A 315 14.91 -1.38 34.98
CA MET A 315 14.38 -0.57 36.11
C MET A 315 15.38 0.47 36.62
N ALA A 316 16.68 0.26 36.42
CA ALA A 316 17.75 1.20 36.81
C ALA A 316 17.76 2.48 35.92
N MET A 317 16.93 2.57 34.91
CA MET A 317 16.79 3.78 34.08
C MET A 317 15.80 4.78 34.69
N VAL A 318 14.86 4.31 35.51
CA VAL A 318 13.76 5.13 36.05
C VAL A 318 14.25 6.18 37.03
N GLY A 319 14.01 7.46 36.77
CA GLY A 319 14.41 8.59 37.62
C GLY A 319 15.91 8.84 37.67
N VAL A 320 16.72 8.17 36.84
CA VAL A 320 18.19 8.33 36.84
C VAL A 320 18.62 9.36 35.81
N VAL A 321 19.13 10.48 36.27
CA VAL A 321 19.64 11.55 35.43
C VAL A 321 20.88 11.10 34.66
N GLY A 322 20.88 11.32 33.34
CA GLY A 322 22.04 11.12 32.49
C GLY A 322 22.13 9.81 31.74
N VAL A 323 21.16 8.92 31.88
CA VAL A 323 21.11 7.64 31.11
C VAL A 323 21.13 7.92 29.59
N ASN A 324 20.28 8.81 29.10
CA ASN A 324 20.27 9.18 27.69
C ASN A 324 21.61 9.78 27.21
N ARG A 325 22.27 10.57 28.03
CA ARG A 325 23.63 11.06 27.71
C ARG A 325 24.61 9.90 27.48
N ARG A 326 24.58 8.88 28.34
CA ARG A 326 25.47 7.70 28.23
C ARG A 326 25.17 6.96 26.94
N ILE A 327 23.89 6.68 26.66
CA ILE A 327 23.46 6.01 25.42
C ILE A 327 23.99 6.76 24.19
N PHE A 328 23.68 8.06 24.04
CA PHE A 328 24.04 8.80 22.85
C PHE A 328 25.55 9.07 22.75
N ALA A 329 26.24 9.29 23.86
CA ALA A 329 27.68 9.50 23.86
C ALA A 329 28.44 8.27 23.38
N SER A 330 28.07 7.09 23.87
CA SER A 330 28.70 5.81 23.46
C SER A 330 28.52 5.52 21.98
N LEU A 331 27.29 5.72 21.47
CA LEU A 331 26.99 5.53 20.02
C LEU A 331 27.72 6.58 19.16
N ALA A 332 27.75 7.84 19.60
CA ALA A 332 28.42 8.90 18.87
C ALA A 332 29.94 8.68 18.78
N GLN A 333 30.60 8.22 19.86
CA GLN A 333 32.04 7.88 19.88
C GLN A 333 32.34 6.74 18.89
N ALA A 334 31.40 5.82 18.70
CA ALA A 334 31.54 4.74 17.74
C ALA A 334 31.15 5.12 16.30
N GLY A 335 30.71 6.37 16.08
CA GLY A 335 30.29 6.85 14.76
C GLY A 335 28.92 6.31 14.31
N ILE A 336 28.13 5.77 15.23
CA ILE A 336 26.80 5.21 14.91
C ILE A 336 25.76 6.32 14.90
N SER A 337 25.03 6.46 13.79
CA SER A 337 23.98 7.45 13.61
C SER A 337 22.61 6.90 14.04
N VAL A 338 21.93 7.63 14.93
CA VAL A 338 20.56 7.34 15.35
C VAL A 338 19.62 8.31 14.63
N PHE A 339 18.64 7.81 13.87
CA PHE A 339 17.74 8.67 13.09
C PHE A 339 16.29 8.72 13.62
N MET A 340 15.96 7.92 14.63
CA MET A 340 14.68 7.99 15.34
C MET A 340 14.87 7.49 16.78
N VAL A 341 14.19 8.14 17.72
CA VAL A 341 14.20 7.77 19.15
C VAL A 341 12.76 7.65 19.63
N ALA A 342 12.45 6.56 20.30
CA ALA A 342 11.19 6.37 21.00
C ALA A 342 11.48 5.95 22.44
N GLN A 343 11.00 6.73 23.39
CA GLN A 343 11.18 6.46 24.83
C GLN A 343 9.84 6.27 25.50
N SER A 344 9.73 5.26 26.38
CA SER A 344 8.53 5.09 27.20
C SER A 344 8.40 6.18 28.24
N ALA A 345 7.17 6.62 28.53
CA ALA A 345 6.90 7.60 29.59
C ALA A 345 7.31 7.11 30.99
N SER A 346 7.40 5.80 31.18
CA SER A 346 7.89 5.17 32.41
C SER A 346 9.42 5.19 32.55
N GLU A 347 10.13 5.70 31.54
CA GLU A 347 11.61 5.70 31.46
C GLU A 347 12.26 4.29 31.54
N THR A 348 11.47 3.22 31.50
CA THR A 348 11.98 1.84 31.60
C THR A 348 12.63 1.33 30.33
N SER A 349 12.41 2.00 29.19
CA SER A 349 12.99 1.61 27.91
C SER A 349 13.16 2.79 26.95
N THR A 350 14.26 2.74 26.19
CA THR A 350 14.55 3.65 25.07
C THR A 350 14.88 2.82 23.85
N SER A 351 14.13 3.00 22.77
CA SER A 351 14.33 2.36 21.47
C SER A 351 14.93 3.35 20.48
N LEU A 352 15.97 2.93 19.78
CA LEU A 352 16.79 3.72 18.87
C LEU A 352 16.73 3.09 17.48
N ALA A 353 16.35 3.85 16.47
CA ALA A 353 16.42 3.38 15.09
C ALA A 353 17.81 3.67 14.49
N VAL A 354 18.45 2.63 14.00
CA VAL A 354 19.78 2.64 13.38
C VAL A 354 19.75 1.87 12.07
N THR A 355 20.84 1.95 11.29
CA THR A 355 20.98 1.09 10.13
C THR A 355 21.15 -0.37 10.54
N PRO A 356 20.67 -1.37 9.79
CA PRO A 356 20.87 -2.78 10.12
C PRO A 356 22.35 -3.16 10.24
N ALA A 357 23.24 -2.53 9.48
CA ALA A 357 24.69 -2.76 9.54
C ALA A 357 25.31 -2.37 10.89
N ASP A 358 24.77 -1.34 11.53
CA ASP A 358 25.26 -0.84 12.82
C ASP A 358 24.60 -1.49 14.02
N ALA A 359 23.52 -2.22 13.83
CA ALA A 359 22.62 -2.67 14.91
C ALA A 359 23.33 -3.57 15.93
N GLN A 360 24.04 -4.59 15.47
CA GLN A 360 24.74 -5.52 16.35
C GLN A 360 25.86 -4.81 17.12
N ARG A 361 26.63 -3.97 16.42
CA ARG A 361 27.70 -3.16 17.03
C ARG A 361 27.16 -2.16 18.05
N ALA A 362 25.98 -1.59 17.80
CA ALA A 362 25.32 -0.69 18.75
C ALA A 362 24.95 -1.44 20.03
N CYS A 363 24.42 -2.65 19.96
CA CYS A 363 24.11 -3.47 21.12
C CYS A 363 25.36 -3.78 21.93
N GLU A 364 26.46 -4.21 21.29
CA GLU A 364 27.72 -4.53 21.96
C GLU A 364 28.30 -3.32 22.72
N ILE A 365 28.25 -2.14 22.12
CA ILE A 365 28.71 -0.90 22.73
C ILE A 365 27.87 -0.50 23.93
N LEU A 366 26.54 -0.62 23.82
CA LEU A 366 25.62 -0.32 24.91
C LEU A 366 25.73 -1.31 26.05
N ASP A 367 25.92 -2.61 25.76
CA ASP A 367 26.15 -3.64 26.77
C ASP A 367 27.47 -3.40 27.53
N ALA A 368 28.51 -2.96 26.83
CA ALA A 368 29.77 -2.58 27.47
C ALA A 368 29.62 -1.33 28.37
N GLU A 369 28.91 -0.30 27.91
CA GLU A 369 28.63 0.92 28.68
C GLU A 369 27.81 0.63 29.94
N PHE A 370 26.80 -0.22 29.86
CA PHE A 370 25.91 -0.56 30.98
C PHE A 370 26.25 -1.91 31.65
N SER A 371 27.48 -2.39 31.47
CA SER A 371 27.91 -3.70 31.96
C SER A 371 27.69 -3.95 33.45
N ARG A 372 27.87 -2.90 34.28
CA ARG A 372 27.68 -2.97 35.75
C ARG A 372 26.21 -3.14 36.13
N GLU A 373 25.34 -2.37 35.49
CA GLU A 373 23.90 -2.41 35.71
C GLU A 373 23.29 -3.73 35.21
N ILE A 374 23.80 -4.25 34.10
CA ILE A 374 23.42 -5.56 33.53
C ILE A 374 23.86 -6.69 34.47
N ALA A 375 25.12 -6.68 34.93
CA ALA A 375 25.65 -7.67 35.88
C ALA A 375 24.89 -7.65 37.22
N ALA A 376 24.41 -6.51 37.66
CA ALA A 376 23.56 -6.35 38.84
C ALA A 376 22.10 -6.79 38.61
N GLY A 377 21.69 -7.15 37.40
CA GLY A 377 20.30 -7.47 37.06
C GLY A 377 19.35 -6.26 37.05
N ALA A 378 19.89 -5.05 37.07
CA ALA A 378 19.12 -3.80 37.09
C ALA A 378 18.76 -3.28 35.66
N MET A 379 19.49 -3.73 34.66
CA MET A 379 19.22 -3.51 33.24
C MET A 379 19.32 -4.83 32.47
N ASN A 380 18.56 -4.93 31.39
CA ASN A 380 18.66 -6.03 30.43
C ASN A 380 19.78 -5.74 29.41
N PRO A 381 20.41 -6.78 28.83
CA PRO A 381 21.23 -6.60 27.65
C PRO A 381 20.43 -5.89 26.54
N ALA A 382 21.11 -5.07 25.74
CA ALA A 382 20.48 -4.35 24.65
C ALA A 382 19.87 -5.30 23.63
N GLY A 383 18.58 -5.13 23.37
CA GLY A 383 17.85 -5.92 22.39
C GLY A 383 17.97 -5.35 20.98
N CYS A 384 18.14 -6.20 19.97
CA CYS A 384 18.16 -5.80 18.57
C CYS A 384 17.03 -6.49 17.81
N ARG A 385 16.27 -5.71 17.02
CA ARG A 385 15.25 -6.19 16.09
C ARG A 385 15.51 -5.63 14.70
N THR A 386 15.74 -6.51 13.74
CA THR A 386 15.95 -6.18 12.32
C THR A 386 14.73 -6.54 11.47
N GLY A 387 14.79 -6.34 10.15
CA GLY A 387 13.67 -6.62 9.25
C GLY A 387 12.53 -5.61 9.37
N LEU A 388 12.84 -4.38 9.77
CA LEU A 388 11.89 -3.31 9.98
C LEU A 388 12.08 -2.20 8.93
N SER A 389 11.08 -1.33 8.83
CA SER A 389 11.10 -0.11 8.02
C SER A 389 10.53 1.05 8.82
N THR A 390 11.10 2.24 8.61
CA THR A 390 10.58 3.48 9.18
C THR A 390 9.75 4.21 8.11
N VAL A 391 8.58 4.69 8.48
CA VAL A 391 7.70 5.51 7.65
C VAL A 391 7.49 6.84 8.35
N ALA A 392 7.63 7.94 7.60
CA ALA A 392 7.34 9.29 8.08
C ALA A 392 6.26 9.94 7.22
N VAL A 393 5.29 10.54 7.87
CA VAL A 393 4.24 11.34 7.25
C VAL A 393 4.49 12.79 7.59
N VAL A 394 4.70 13.63 6.58
CA VAL A 394 5.18 15.01 6.73
C VAL A 394 4.11 16.00 6.28
N GLY A 395 3.94 17.08 7.04
CA GLY A 395 3.10 18.22 6.70
C GLY A 395 2.87 19.15 7.88
N GLU A 396 2.94 20.45 7.64
CA GLU A 396 2.79 21.50 8.64
C GLU A 396 1.42 21.50 9.34
N ASN A 397 0.37 21.16 8.61
CA ASN A 397 -1.00 21.11 9.14
C ASN A 397 -1.27 19.98 10.14
N LEU A 398 -0.29 19.10 10.38
CA LEU A 398 -0.41 18.00 11.35
C LEU A 398 -0.67 18.48 12.77
N ARG A 399 -0.16 19.65 13.13
CA ARG A 399 -0.27 20.25 14.46
C ARG A 399 -1.68 20.73 14.79
N HIS A 400 -2.40 21.21 13.81
CA HIS A 400 -3.62 22.00 14.02
C HIS A 400 -4.92 21.24 13.82
N HIS A 401 -4.86 20.00 13.30
CA HIS A 401 -6.04 19.20 13.05
C HIS A 401 -6.19 18.06 14.04
N THR A 402 -7.25 18.13 14.86
CA THR A 402 -7.62 17.06 15.79
C THR A 402 -7.96 15.77 15.06
N GLY A 403 -7.59 14.62 15.63
CA GLY A 403 -7.91 13.29 15.08
C GLY A 403 -7.00 12.82 13.94
N THR A 404 -6.05 13.62 13.47
CA THR A 404 -5.19 13.26 12.34
C THR A 404 -4.30 12.04 12.64
N VAL A 405 -3.70 12.00 13.83
CA VAL A 405 -2.87 10.87 14.29
C VAL A 405 -3.73 9.62 14.48
N GLY A 406 -4.91 9.75 15.10
CA GLY A 406 -5.84 8.65 15.31
C GLY A 406 -6.31 8.00 14.00
N ARG A 407 -6.64 8.82 12.99
CA ARG A 407 -7.04 8.31 11.66
C ARG A 407 -5.94 7.46 11.01
N ARG A 408 -4.67 7.87 11.12
CA ARG A 408 -3.52 7.13 10.55
C ARG A 408 -3.36 5.76 11.17
N PHE A 409 -3.35 5.68 12.49
CA PHE A 409 -3.23 4.39 13.18
C PHE A 409 -4.45 3.51 12.94
N SER A 410 -5.66 4.08 12.84
CA SER A 410 -6.87 3.33 12.47
C SER A 410 -6.78 2.73 11.08
N VAL A 411 -6.27 3.47 10.10
CA VAL A 411 -6.10 2.98 8.72
C VAL A 411 -5.06 1.86 8.66
N LEU A 412 -3.92 1.99 9.36
CA LEU A 412 -2.92 0.93 9.46
C LEU A 412 -3.49 -0.31 10.15
N GLY A 413 -4.16 -0.13 11.31
CA GLY A 413 -4.75 -1.22 12.09
C GLY A 413 -5.80 -2.01 11.32
N ARG A 414 -6.71 -1.34 10.60
CA ARG A 414 -7.72 -1.99 9.76
C ARG A 414 -7.11 -2.85 8.66
N ASN A 415 -5.93 -2.48 8.19
CA ASN A 415 -5.18 -3.22 7.18
C ASN A 415 -4.18 -4.23 7.77
N GLY A 416 -4.24 -4.49 9.08
CA GLY A 416 -3.40 -5.47 9.76
C GLY A 416 -1.95 -5.08 9.91
N ILE A 417 -1.63 -3.78 9.84
CA ILE A 417 -0.26 -3.27 9.94
C ILE A 417 0.02 -2.91 11.40
N GLY A 418 0.87 -3.71 12.05
CA GLY A 418 1.35 -3.46 13.41
C GLY A 418 2.43 -2.37 13.44
N VAL A 419 2.38 -1.50 14.44
CA VAL A 419 3.36 -0.44 14.67
C VAL A 419 4.25 -0.83 15.84
N ASN A 420 5.57 -0.89 15.63
CA ASN A 420 6.56 -1.32 16.64
C ASN A 420 7.08 -0.15 17.51
N ALA A 421 7.21 1.04 16.93
CA ALA A 421 7.61 2.25 17.62
C ALA A 421 7.03 3.48 16.94
N VAL A 422 6.84 4.56 17.69
CA VAL A 422 6.33 5.84 17.17
C VAL A 422 7.18 6.96 17.75
N ALA A 423 7.54 7.93 16.92
CA ALA A 423 8.09 9.21 17.36
C ALA A 423 7.19 10.35 16.87
N LEU A 424 6.83 11.22 17.81
CA LEU A 424 6.01 12.40 17.58
C LEU A 424 6.46 13.49 18.55
N GLY A 425 7.11 14.53 18.03
CA GLY A 425 7.48 15.70 18.81
C GLY A 425 6.34 16.73 18.92
N ALA A 426 6.33 17.49 19.99
CA ALA A 426 5.32 18.53 20.24
C ALA A 426 5.35 19.66 19.19
N LEU A 427 6.50 19.89 18.56
CA LEU A 427 6.73 20.91 17.54
C LEU A 427 6.97 20.33 16.15
N GLU A 428 6.91 19.00 15.98
CA GLU A 428 7.25 18.34 14.73
C GLU A 428 6.15 18.44 13.68
N MET A 429 6.59 18.59 12.45
CA MET A 429 5.76 18.56 11.23
C MET A 429 5.61 17.15 10.70
N SER A 430 6.17 16.15 11.40
CA SER A 430 6.16 14.77 10.99
C SER A 430 5.70 13.84 12.10
N VAL A 431 5.11 12.72 11.68
CA VAL A 431 4.90 11.55 12.55
C VAL A 431 5.67 10.41 11.92
N SER A 432 6.67 9.90 12.62
CA SER A 432 7.43 8.74 12.18
C SER A 432 7.06 7.50 13.00
N PHE A 433 7.02 6.35 12.34
CA PHE A 433 6.72 5.08 12.99
C PHE A 433 7.44 3.92 12.31
N VAL A 434 7.69 2.87 13.07
CA VAL A 434 8.41 1.69 12.62
C VAL A 434 7.45 0.51 12.49
N ILE A 435 7.52 -0.18 11.36
CA ILE A 435 6.69 -1.33 11.00
C ILE A 435 7.55 -2.49 10.49
N GLU A 436 6.96 -3.67 10.34
CA GLU A 436 7.60 -4.78 9.64
C GLU A 436 7.90 -4.42 8.18
N ARG A 437 9.10 -4.78 7.70
CA ARG A 437 9.53 -4.50 6.32
C ARG A 437 8.59 -5.10 5.27
N SER A 438 8.07 -6.30 5.51
CA SER A 438 7.09 -6.97 4.64
C SER A 438 5.81 -6.17 4.44
N MET A 439 5.47 -5.27 5.39
CA MET A 439 4.27 -4.44 5.35
C MET A 439 4.52 -3.05 4.73
N LEU A 440 5.77 -2.70 4.38
CA LEU A 440 6.11 -1.35 3.92
C LEU A 440 5.28 -0.91 2.71
N ARG A 441 5.24 -1.72 1.66
CA ARG A 441 4.48 -1.39 0.44
C ARG A 441 3.01 -1.17 0.74
N LYS A 442 2.39 -2.05 1.53
CA LYS A 442 0.99 -1.94 1.94
C LYS A 442 0.74 -0.68 2.75
N ALA A 443 1.62 -0.38 3.72
CA ALA A 443 1.51 0.81 4.56
C ALA A 443 1.57 2.11 3.74
N LEU A 444 2.52 2.20 2.81
CA LEU A 444 2.67 3.38 1.94
C LEU A 444 1.44 3.60 1.07
N ASN A 445 0.89 2.54 0.45
CA ASN A 445 -0.31 2.63 -0.38
C ASN A 445 -1.53 3.07 0.45
N VAL A 446 -1.77 2.41 1.58
CA VAL A 446 -2.89 2.72 2.50
C VAL A 446 -2.85 4.17 2.97
N LEU A 447 -1.67 4.66 3.35
CA LEU A 447 -1.51 6.04 3.80
C LEU A 447 -1.69 7.03 2.64
N HIS A 448 -1.06 6.74 1.48
CA HIS A 448 -1.17 7.61 0.31
C HIS A 448 -2.62 7.73 -0.16
N ASP A 449 -3.32 6.62 -0.28
CA ASP A 449 -4.74 6.60 -0.63
C ASP A 449 -5.57 7.42 0.37
N SER A 450 -5.39 7.17 1.66
CA SER A 450 -6.13 7.86 2.73
C SER A 450 -5.93 9.38 2.78
N PHE A 451 -4.76 9.90 2.35
CA PHE A 451 -4.41 11.31 2.53
C PHE A 451 -4.34 12.12 1.25
N PHE A 452 -4.01 11.51 0.11
CA PHE A 452 -3.81 12.24 -1.14
C PHE A 452 -4.90 12.04 -2.17
N MET A 453 -5.58 10.90 -2.13
CA MET A 453 -6.65 10.62 -3.08
C MET A 453 -7.98 11.28 -2.67
N GLY A 454 -7.99 12.02 -1.54
CA GLY A 454 -9.15 12.75 -1.02
C GLY A 454 -10.21 11.82 -0.44
N ASN A 455 -11.50 12.05 -0.79
CA ASN A 455 -12.59 11.14 -0.44
C ASN A 455 -12.64 9.91 -1.37
N ARG A 456 -11.54 9.57 -2.06
CA ARG A 456 -11.46 8.37 -2.88
C ARG A 456 -11.04 7.21 -2.02
N GLU A 457 -11.90 6.21 -1.94
CA GLU A 457 -11.65 4.93 -1.28
C GLU A 457 -11.46 3.87 -2.37
N GLU A 458 -10.48 2.98 -2.19
CA GLU A 458 -10.27 1.85 -3.09
C GLU A 458 -10.48 0.54 -2.36
N LEU A 459 -11.29 -0.35 -2.94
CA LEU A 459 -11.42 -1.73 -2.53
C LEU A 459 -10.80 -2.64 -3.58
N ASN A 460 -9.94 -3.55 -3.15
CA ASN A 460 -9.26 -4.51 -4.02
C ASN A 460 -9.99 -5.85 -3.97
N LEU A 461 -10.70 -6.17 -5.05
CA LEU A 461 -11.62 -7.30 -5.14
C LEU A 461 -10.94 -8.54 -5.70
N PHE A 462 -11.18 -9.69 -5.05
CA PHE A 462 -10.81 -11.02 -5.51
C PHE A 462 -12.08 -11.86 -5.65
N ILE A 463 -12.52 -12.13 -6.87
CA ILE A 463 -13.78 -12.84 -7.13
C ILE A 463 -13.49 -14.31 -7.40
N CYS A 464 -14.00 -15.18 -6.53
CA CYS A 464 -13.95 -16.62 -6.66
C CYS A 464 -15.30 -17.14 -7.21
N GLY A 465 -15.23 -17.78 -8.37
CA GLY A 465 -16.42 -18.29 -9.08
C GLY A 465 -16.89 -17.35 -10.20
N THR A 466 -16.66 -17.78 -11.44
CA THR A 466 -17.04 -17.07 -12.68
C THR A 466 -18.26 -17.69 -13.36
N GLY A 467 -19.08 -18.40 -12.58
CA GLY A 467 -20.37 -18.93 -13.02
C GLY A 467 -21.43 -17.82 -13.14
N THR A 468 -22.69 -18.21 -13.15
CA THR A 468 -23.83 -17.32 -13.43
C THR A 468 -23.87 -16.08 -12.51
N VAL A 469 -23.66 -16.25 -11.21
CA VAL A 469 -23.69 -15.11 -10.25
C VAL A 469 -22.44 -14.26 -10.38
N GLY A 470 -21.25 -14.87 -10.45
CA GLY A 470 -19.99 -14.13 -10.56
C GLY A 470 -19.87 -13.33 -11.85
N ASP A 471 -20.33 -13.87 -12.99
CA ASP A 471 -20.35 -13.13 -14.25
C ASP A 471 -21.28 -11.91 -14.18
N GLN A 472 -22.47 -12.07 -13.61
CA GLN A 472 -23.40 -10.95 -13.42
C GLN A 472 -22.82 -9.88 -12.48
N LEU A 473 -22.15 -10.30 -11.42
CA LEU A 473 -21.47 -9.37 -10.51
C LEU A 473 -20.39 -8.54 -11.22
N ILE A 474 -19.53 -9.20 -12.02
CA ILE A 474 -18.46 -8.50 -12.75
C ILE A 474 -19.05 -7.54 -13.78
N ARG A 475 -20.16 -7.91 -14.47
CA ARG A 475 -20.89 -7.00 -15.37
C ARG A 475 -21.48 -5.79 -14.65
N GLN A 476 -22.05 -5.99 -13.45
CA GLN A 476 -22.55 -4.89 -12.63
C GLN A 476 -21.41 -4.00 -12.14
N LEU A 477 -20.25 -4.56 -11.81
CA LEU A 477 -19.03 -3.80 -11.48
C LEU A 477 -18.61 -2.92 -12.67
N ALA A 478 -18.54 -3.48 -13.88
CA ALA A 478 -18.18 -2.73 -15.10
C ALA A 478 -19.10 -1.52 -15.31
N ALA A 479 -20.41 -1.72 -15.15
CA ALA A 479 -21.40 -0.66 -15.35
C ALA A 479 -21.37 0.42 -14.26
N GLN A 480 -21.19 0.02 -13.00
CA GLN A 480 -21.38 0.92 -11.85
C GLN A 480 -20.09 1.60 -11.37
N ASN A 481 -18.92 0.98 -11.57
CA ASN A 481 -17.66 1.51 -11.06
C ASN A 481 -17.32 2.94 -11.55
N PRO A 482 -17.56 3.32 -12.84
CA PRO A 482 -17.39 4.70 -13.29
C PRO A 482 -18.26 5.70 -12.49
N VAL A 483 -19.50 5.34 -12.23
CA VAL A 483 -20.46 6.18 -11.48
C VAL A 483 -20.03 6.31 -10.01
N LEU A 484 -19.53 5.24 -9.39
CA LEU A 484 -19.02 5.26 -8.02
C LEU A 484 -17.76 6.12 -7.90
N ARG A 485 -16.85 6.02 -8.87
CA ARG A 485 -15.66 6.88 -8.93
C ARG A 485 -16.03 8.35 -8.99
N GLU A 486 -16.98 8.70 -9.83
CA GLU A 486 -17.40 10.09 -10.03
C GLU A 486 -18.21 10.64 -8.84
N LYS A 487 -19.25 9.91 -8.41
CA LYS A 487 -20.23 10.42 -7.43
C LYS A 487 -19.85 10.19 -5.97
N ARG A 488 -19.10 9.11 -5.68
CA ARG A 488 -18.77 8.69 -4.32
C ARG A 488 -17.28 8.71 -4.03
N GLY A 489 -16.43 8.88 -5.04
CA GLY A 489 -14.99 8.74 -4.90
C GLY A 489 -14.54 7.31 -4.58
N LEU A 490 -15.38 6.31 -4.83
CA LEU A 490 -15.06 4.90 -4.59
C LEU A 490 -14.58 4.22 -5.87
N ASN A 491 -13.42 3.57 -5.81
CA ASN A 491 -12.90 2.71 -6.87
C ASN A 491 -12.99 1.24 -6.44
N LEU A 492 -13.68 0.43 -7.21
CA LEU A 492 -13.70 -1.02 -7.05
C LEU A 492 -12.70 -1.64 -8.01
N ASN A 493 -11.49 -1.93 -7.52
CA ASN A 493 -10.39 -2.47 -8.29
C ASN A 493 -10.48 -4.00 -8.37
N LEU A 494 -10.71 -4.58 -9.54
CA LEU A 494 -10.76 -6.02 -9.74
C LEU A 494 -9.34 -6.57 -9.87
N VAL A 495 -8.74 -7.01 -8.75
CA VAL A 495 -7.36 -7.49 -8.69
C VAL A 495 -7.23 -8.96 -9.08
N GLY A 496 -8.24 -9.77 -8.76
CA GLY A 496 -8.17 -11.21 -9.05
C GLY A 496 -9.51 -11.80 -9.42
N VAL A 497 -9.50 -12.68 -10.39
CA VAL A 497 -10.66 -13.47 -10.81
C VAL A 497 -10.22 -14.92 -10.99
N GLY A 498 -10.97 -15.88 -10.43
CA GLY A 498 -10.60 -17.26 -10.58
C GLY A 498 -11.74 -18.24 -10.34
N GLY A 499 -11.50 -19.46 -10.79
CA GLY A 499 -12.37 -20.62 -10.62
C GLY A 499 -11.54 -21.88 -10.39
N ARG A 500 -12.13 -23.05 -10.64
CA ARG A 500 -11.43 -24.34 -10.41
C ARG A 500 -10.24 -24.56 -11.35
N ARG A 501 -10.28 -24.06 -12.59
CA ARG A 501 -9.31 -24.39 -13.64
C ARG A 501 -8.26 -23.32 -13.83
N LYS A 502 -8.67 -22.07 -13.87
CA LYS A 502 -7.83 -20.90 -14.16
C LYS A 502 -8.09 -19.78 -13.19
N ALA A 503 -7.09 -18.94 -13.00
CA ALA A 503 -7.19 -17.66 -12.31
C ALA A 503 -6.35 -16.62 -13.05
N THR A 504 -6.60 -15.35 -12.79
CA THR A 504 -5.80 -14.23 -13.29
C THR A 504 -5.72 -13.15 -12.22
N TYR A 505 -4.59 -12.46 -12.14
CA TYR A 505 -4.34 -11.43 -11.13
C TYR A 505 -3.60 -10.26 -11.75
N ASP A 506 -4.07 -9.05 -11.47
CA ASP A 506 -3.38 -7.79 -11.80
C ASP A 506 -3.65 -6.77 -10.69
N VAL A 507 -2.60 -6.33 -10.02
CA VAL A 507 -2.70 -5.33 -8.94
C VAL A 507 -3.14 -3.96 -9.49
N ALA A 508 -2.79 -3.64 -10.74
CA ALA A 508 -3.25 -2.42 -11.40
C ALA A 508 -4.74 -2.45 -11.76
N GLY A 509 -5.33 -3.63 -11.78
CA GLY A 509 -6.76 -3.86 -12.03
C GLY A 509 -7.03 -4.53 -13.37
N ILE A 510 -7.79 -5.62 -13.32
CA ILE A 510 -8.34 -6.32 -14.47
C ILE A 510 -9.55 -5.50 -14.95
N ASP A 511 -9.65 -5.22 -16.26
CA ASP A 511 -10.85 -4.60 -16.81
C ASP A 511 -12.05 -5.55 -16.68
N PRO A 512 -13.10 -5.17 -15.91
CA PRO A 512 -14.27 -6.01 -15.75
C PRO A 512 -15.02 -6.30 -17.05
N ALA A 513 -14.86 -5.46 -18.08
CA ALA A 513 -15.48 -5.67 -19.39
C ALA A 513 -14.82 -6.82 -20.16
N ASP A 514 -13.49 -6.97 -20.02
CA ASP A 514 -12.66 -7.93 -20.75
C ASP A 514 -12.14 -9.10 -19.88
N TYR A 515 -12.63 -9.24 -18.66
CA TYR A 515 -12.09 -10.21 -17.70
C TYR A 515 -12.08 -11.66 -18.22
N ARG A 516 -13.06 -12.05 -19.07
CA ARG A 516 -13.13 -13.41 -19.63
C ARG A 516 -11.97 -13.68 -20.56
N ALA A 517 -11.68 -12.75 -21.48
CA ALA A 517 -10.55 -12.86 -22.40
C ALA A 517 -9.22 -12.93 -21.64
N THR A 518 -9.06 -12.08 -20.61
CA THR A 518 -7.88 -12.09 -19.74
C THR A 518 -7.73 -13.42 -18.99
N LEU A 519 -8.84 -13.96 -18.44
CA LEU A 519 -8.85 -15.25 -17.74
C LEU A 519 -8.53 -16.42 -18.69
N ASP A 520 -9.08 -16.42 -19.91
CA ASP A 520 -8.84 -17.47 -20.90
C ASP A 520 -7.39 -17.48 -21.41
N GLN A 521 -6.75 -16.31 -21.52
CA GLN A 521 -5.33 -16.16 -21.88
C GLN A 521 -4.38 -16.45 -20.73
N SER A 522 -4.87 -16.46 -19.49
CA SER A 522 -4.03 -16.71 -18.32
C SER A 522 -3.47 -18.12 -18.30
N ASN A 523 -2.20 -18.25 -17.93
CA ASN A 523 -1.52 -19.50 -17.61
C ASN A 523 -1.55 -19.84 -16.12
N GLU A 524 -2.09 -18.97 -15.28
CA GLU A 524 -2.19 -19.19 -13.83
C GLU A 524 -3.23 -20.28 -13.54
N PRO A 525 -2.83 -21.36 -12.85
CA PRO A 525 -3.75 -22.42 -12.51
C PRO A 525 -4.75 -21.96 -11.45
N GLY A 526 -6.01 -22.39 -11.59
CA GLY A 526 -7.06 -22.12 -10.63
C GLY A 526 -6.99 -22.98 -9.37
N GLY A 527 -8.00 -22.86 -8.54
CA GLY A 527 -8.15 -23.56 -7.26
C GLY A 527 -8.08 -22.60 -6.07
N ILE A 528 -8.89 -22.91 -5.05
CA ILE A 528 -9.07 -22.00 -3.90
C ILE A 528 -7.81 -21.83 -3.07
N GLU A 529 -7.10 -22.90 -2.79
CA GLU A 529 -5.87 -22.85 -2.00
C GLU A 529 -4.82 -21.94 -2.63
N ARG A 530 -4.63 -22.05 -3.96
CA ARG A 530 -3.73 -21.18 -4.72
C ARG A 530 -4.19 -19.73 -4.71
N MET A 531 -5.51 -19.52 -4.85
CA MET A 531 -6.07 -18.16 -4.81
C MET A 531 -5.85 -17.50 -3.45
N VAL A 532 -6.09 -18.23 -2.36
CA VAL A 532 -5.84 -17.72 -1.00
C VAL A 532 -4.36 -17.40 -0.82
N ASN A 533 -3.46 -18.32 -1.17
CA ASN A 533 -2.02 -18.07 -1.08
C ASN A 533 -1.62 -16.83 -1.90
N ARG A 534 -2.17 -16.69 -3.11
CA ARG A 534 -1.89 -15.53 -3.95
C ARG A 534 -2.40 -14.20 -3.38
N ILE A 535 -3.59 -14.19 -2.76
CA ILE A 535 -4.12 -13.02 -2.04
C ILE A 535 -3.18 -12.61 -0.90
N LEU A 536 -2.69 -13.59 -0.13
CA LEU A 536 -1.78 -13.35 0.98
C LEU A 536 -0.39 -12.87 0.52
N GLU A 537 0.12 -13.41 -0.59
CA GLU A 537 1.38 -12.97 -1.20
C GLU A 537 1.29 -11.54 -1.75
N LEU A 538 0.22 -11.22 -2.49
CA LEU A 538 0.00 -9.89 -3.03
C LEU A 538 -0.16 -8.84 -1.93
N ASN A 539 -0.71 -9.23 -0.78
CA ASN A 539 -0.86 -8.42 0.42
C ASN A 539 -1.34 -6.98 0.14
N VAL A 540 -2.35 -6.85 -0.73
CA VAL A 540 -2.91 -5.54 -1.08
C VAL A 540 -3.76 -4.98 0.07
N PHE A 541 -3.90 -3.66 0.12
CA PHE A 541 -4.74 -2.98 1.11
C PHE A 541 -6.23 -3.12 0.77
N ASN A 542 -7.12 -2.95 1.76
CA ASN A 542 -8.58 -3.03 1.60
C ASN A 542 -9.01 -4.22 0.73
N ALA A 543 -8.41 -5.40 0.97
CA ALA A 543 -8.69 -6.60 0.21
C ALA A 543 -10.05 -7.18 0.56
N VAL A 544 -10.85 -7.51 -0.45
CA VAL A 544 -12.17 -8.13 -0.31
C VAL A 544 -12.19 -9.42 -1.15
N PHE A 545 -12.36 -10.55 -0.47
CA PHE A 545 -12.62 -11.83 -1.13
C PHE A 545 -14.13 -11.99 -1.33
N VAL A 546 -14.54 -12.22 -2.56
CA VAL A 546 -15.94 -12.37 -2.94
C VAL A 546 -16.18 -13.79 -3.43
N ASP A 547 -16.94 -14.58 -2.67
CA ASP A 547 -17.30 -15.96 -3.04
C ASP A 547 -18.67 -16.03 -3.73
N CYS A 548 -18.64 -16.32 -5.01
CA CYS A 548 -19.81 -16.59 -5.85
C CYS A 548 -19.98 -18.10 -6.16
N THR A 549 -19.44 -18.98 -5.30
CA THR A 549 -19.54 -20.44 -5.46
C THR A 549 -20.54 -21.06 -4.49
N ALA A 550 -20.71 -22.36 -4.57
CA ALA A 550 -21.45 -23.18 -3.60
C ALA A 550 -20.54 -24.26 -2.96
N SER A 551 -19.21 -24.06 -3.01
CA SER A 551 -18.22 -25.06 -2.62
C SER A 551 -17.92 -24.98 -1.11
N SER A 552 -17.97 -26.13 -0.44
CA SER A 552 -17.49 -26.27 0.96
C SER A 552 -16.00 -25.98 1.09
N ASP A 553 -15.21 -26.36 0.09
CA ASP A 553 -13.77 -26.15 0.10
C ASP A 553 -13.43 -24.65 0.10
N VAL A 554 -14.21 -23.82 -0.61
CA VAL A 554 -14.02 -22.36 -0.59
C VAL A 554 -14.37 -21.79 0.77
N ALA A 555 -15.50 -22.20 1.35
CA ALA A 555 -15.94 -21.74 2.66
C ALA A 555 -14.94 -22.07 3.80
N ALA A 556 -14.22 -23.19 3.70
CA ALA A 556 -13.21 -23.60 4.68
C ALA A 556 -12.05 -22.60 4.82
N HIS A 557 -11.79 -21.76 3.83
CA HIS A 557 -10.72 -20.77 3.84
C HIS A 557 -11.10 -19.39 4.39
N TYR A 558 -12.38 -19.16 4.73
CA TYR A 558 -12.81 -17.82 5.21
C TYR A 558 -12.10 -17.40 6.48
N ARG A 559 -11.87 -18.33 7.40
CA ARG A 559 -11.15 -18.03 8.65
C ARG A 559 -9.75 -17.54 8.37
N THR A 560 -9.01 -18.19 7.48
CA THR A 560 -7.65 -17.80 7.10
C THR A 560 -7.64 -16.39 6.49
N LEU A 561 -8.59 -16.08 5.60
CA LEU A 561 -8.72 -14.77 4.99
C LEU A 561 -9.00 -13.68 6.02
N LEU A 562 -9.98 -13.90 6.91
CA LEU A 562 -10.33 -12.96 7.98
C LEU A 562 -9.16 -12.72 8.96
N GLU A 563 -8.42 -13.77 9.32
CA GLU A 563 -7.23 -13.69 10.18
C GLU A 563 -6.10 -12.85 9.55
N HIS A 564 -6.06 -12.75 8.21
CA HIS A 564 -5.11 -11.93 7.45
C HIS A 564 -5.69 -10.57 6.98
N ASN A 565 -6.72 -10.09 7.65
CA ASN A 565 -7.35 -8.79 7.38
C ASN A 565 -7.93 -8.65 5.96
N VAL A 566 -8.42 -9.74 5.38
CA VAL A 566 -9.18 -9.75 4.13
C VAL A 566 -10.67 -9.82 4.48
N HIS A 567 -11.45 -8.88 3.96
CA HIS A 567 -12.92 -8.92 4.10
C HIS A 567 -13.48 -10.09 3.29
N VAL A 568 -14.54 -10.71 3.79
CA VAL A 568 -15.22 -11.81 3.08
C VAL A 568 -16.66 -11.41 2.81
N VAL A 569 -17.04 -11.44 1.53
CA VAL A 569 -18.40 -11.27 1.05
C VAL A 569 -18.81 -12.55 0.31
N THR A 570 -19.96 -13.15 0.62
CA THR A 570 -20.26 -14.46 0.06
C THR A 570 -21.73 -14.70 -0.22
N ALA A 571 -22.00 -15.33 -1.37
CA ALA A 571 -23.29 -15.93 -1.71
C ALA A 571 -23.38 -17.41 -1.25
N ASN A 572 -22.28 -17.99 -0.78
CA ASN A 572 -22.18 -19.38 -0.38
C ASN A 572 -22.71 -19.57 1.07
N LYS A 573 -23.76 -20.36 1.18
CA LYS A 573 -24.47 -20.59 2.45
C LYS A 573 -23.74 -21.53 3.42
N VAL A 574 -22.74 -22.28 2.95
CA VAL A 574 -22.11 -23.36 3.74
C VAL A 574 -21.59 -22.86 5.08
N ALA A 575 -20.85 -21.78 5.11
CA ALA A 575 -20.27 -21.25 6.37
C ALA A 575 -21.34 -20.73 7.33
N ALA A 576 -22.39 -20.02 6.83
CA ALA A 576 -23.41 -19.45 7.66
C ALA A 576 -24.42 -20.47 8.20
N SER A 577 -24.62 -21.61 7.49
CA SER A 577 -25.52 -22.70 7.87
C SER A 577 -24.81 -23.95 8.40
N GLY A 578 -23.48 -23.97 8.44
CA GLY A 578 -22.67 -25.06 9.01
C GLY A 578 -22.77 -25.12 10.54
N PRO A 579 -21.87 -25.85 11.24
CA PRO A 579 -21.88 -25.89 12.70
C PRO A 579 -21.86 -24.49 13.34
N TYR A 580 -22.64 -24.31 14.40
CA TYR A 580 -22.78 -23.00 15.04
C TYR A 580 -21.46 -22.42 15.55
N GLU A 581 -20.60 -23.29 16.12
CA GLU A 581 -19.30 -22.86 16.63
C GLU A 581 -18.37 -22.30 15.54
N ASP A 582 -18.39 -22.90 14.35
CA ASP A 582 -17.60 -22.42 13.21
C ASP A 582 -18.13 -21.07 12.71
N TYR A 583 -19.45 -20.94 12.58
CA TYR A 583 -20.10 -19.67 12.24
C TYR A 583 -19.77 -18.57 13.25
N ALA A 584 -19.91 -18.86 14.56
CA ALA A 584 -19.61 -17.92 15.65
C ALA A 584 -18.14 -17.50 15.64
N ALA A 585 -17.23 -18.46 15.40
CA ALA A 585 -15.79 -18.20 15.29
C ALA A 585 -15.45 -17.26 14.12
N LEU A 586 -16.12 -17.39 12.96
CA LEU A 586 -15.94 -16.48 11.82
C LEU A 586 -16.42 -15.05 12.16
N LYS A 587 -17.58 -14.90 12.78
CA LYS A 587 -18.13 -13.59 13.22
C LYS A 587 -17.21 -12.95 14.26
N ASP A 588 -16.71 -13.72 15.23
CA ASP A 588 -15.79 -13.22 16.25
C ASP A 588 -14.42 -12.82 15.66
N THR A 589 -13.87 -13.63 14.74
CA THR A 589 -12.62 -13.32 14.05
C THR A 589 -12.76 -12.03 13.25
N ALA A 590 -13.84 -11.88 12.47
CA ALA A 590 -14.11 -10.68 11.71
C ALA A 590 -14.16 -9.44 12.62
N ARG A 591 -14.88 -9.53 13.76
CA ARG A 591 -14.98 -8.45 14.75
C ARG A 591 -13.64 -8.09 15.36
N ARG A 592 -12.87 -9.07 15.83
CA ARG A 592 -11.53 -8.86 16.43
C ARG A 592 -10.54 -8.24 15.47
N ARG A 593 -10.59 -8.64 14.18
CA ARG A 593 -9.71 -8.13 13.14
C ARG A 593 -10.17 -6.81 12.51
N GLY A 594 -11.39 -6.35 12.83
CA GLY A 594 -11.98 -5.15 12.25
C GLY A 594 -12.32 -5.28 10.76
N VAL A 595 -12.48 -6.52 10.27
CA VAL A 595 -12.92 -6.83 8.90
C VAL A 595 -14.38 -7.26 8.88
N LYS A 596 -14.97 -7.32 7.69
CA LYS A 596 -16.37 -7.70 7.50
C LYS A 596 -16.47 -9.15 7.03
N PHE A 597 -17.46 -9.88 7.56
CA PHE A 597 -17.96 -11.14 7.04
C PHE A 597 -19.44 -10.95 6.72
N LEU A 598 -19.76 -10.79 5.43
CA LEU A 598 -21.08 -10.42 4.92
C LEU A 598 -21.62 -11.49 3.99
N PHE A 599 -22.91 -11.79 4.13
CA PHE A 599 -23.56 -12.91 3.41
C PHE A 599 -25.08 -12.66 3.22
N GLU A 600 -25.47 -11.40 2.93
CA GLU A 600 -26.87 -11.01 2.74
C GLU A 600 -27.62 -11.94 1.80
N THR A 601 -26.96 -12.36 0.73
CA THR A 601 -27.59 -13.17 -0.32
C THR A 601 -27.81 -14.64 0.05
N ASN A 602 -27.40 -15.05 1.23
CA ASN A 602 -27.65 -16.41 1.71
C ASN A 602 -29.14 -16.66 1.97
N VAL A 603 -29.93 -15.57 2.21
CA VAL A 603 -31.37 -15.65 2.37
C VAL A 603 -32.06 -14.60 1.50
N GLY A 604 -33.00 -15.01 0.66
CA GLY A 604 -33.81 -14.09 -0.14
C GLY A 604 -33.11 -13.41 -1.31
N ALA A 605 -32.01 -14.00 -1.83
CA ALA A 605 -31.21 -13.43 -2.92
C ALA A 605 -30.75 -11.98 -2.62
N GLY A 606 -31.29 -10.98 -3.29
CA GLY A 606 -30.95 -9.58 -3.07
C GLY A 606 -31.85 -8.84 -2.06
N LEU A 607 -32.73 -9.53 -1.36
CA LEU A 607 -33.60 -8.91 -0.36
C LEU A 607 -32.79 -8.51 0.89
N PRO A 608 -32.98 -7.29 1.43
CA PRO A 608 -32.22 -6.78 2.58
C PRO A 608 -32.78 -7.32 3.91
N ILE A 609 -32.51 -8.57 4.22
CA ILE A 609 -33.06 -9.24 5.42
C ILE A 609 -32.01 -9.40 6.53
N ILE A 610 -30.83 -9.91 6.21
CA ILE A 610 -29.80 -10.17 7.23
C ILE A 610 -29.30 -8.86 7.83
N GLY A 611 -29.00 -7.86 6.98
CA GLY A 611 -28.64 -6.52 7.43
C GLY A 611 -29.76 -5.88 8.28
N THR A 612 -31.03 -6.00 7.87
CA THR A 612 -32.18 -5.46 8.63
C THR A 612 -32.29 -6.11 10.01
N ILE A 613 -32.18 -7.44 10.11
CA ILE A 613 -32.18 -8.13 11.41
C ILE A 613 -30.99 -7.64 12.26
N GLY A 614 -29.80 -7.53 11.67
CA GLY A 614 -28.62 -7.02 12.35
C GLY A 614 -28.81 -5.62 12.93
N ASP A 615 -29.42 -4.70 12.18
CA ASP A 615 -29.71 -3.33 12.61
C ASP A 615 -30.76 -3.28 13.73
N LEU A 616 -31.80 -4.11 13.64
CA LEU A 616 -32.79 -4.23 14.70
C LEU A 616 -32.16 -4.72 16.02
N ILE A 617 -31.38 -5.80 15.96
CA ILE A 617 -30.69 -6.35 17.14
C ILE A 617 -29.69 -5.33 17.72
N ALA A 618 -28.88 -4.69 16.86
CA ALA A 618 -27.89 -3.70 17.28
C ALA A 618 -28.55 -2.48 17.97
N SER A 619 -29.77 -2.12 17.55
CA SER A 619 -30.55 -1.05 18.17
C SER A 619 -31.30 -1.48 19.44
N GLY A 620 -31.14 -2.73 19.90
CA GLY A 620 -31.75 -3.27 21.13
C GLY A 620 -33.17 -3.82 20.95
N ASP A 621 -33.61 -4.07 19.72
CA ASP A 621 -34.83 -4.80 19.44
C ASP A 621 -34.62 -6.32 19.56
N ARG A 622 -35.70 -7.10 19.62
CA ARG A 622 -35.65 -8.57 19.70
C ARG A 622 -36.65 -9.16 18.73
N ILE A 623 -36.16 -10.08 17.89
CA ILE A 623 -37.06 -10.84 17.01
C ILE A 623 -37.84 -11.85 17.83
N LYS A 624 -39.20 -11.73 17.82
CA LYS A 624 -40.12 -12.65 18.48
C LYS A 624 -40.48 -13.82 17.57
N SER A 625 -40.79 -13.53 16.31
CA SER A 625 -41.04 -14.57 15.33
C SER A 625 -40.62 -14.18 13.90
N ILE A 626 -40.27 -15.17 13.12
CA ILE A 626 -40.04 -15.09 11.69
C ILE A 626 -41.00 -16.08 11.05
N GLU A 627 -41.81 -15.63 10.08
CA GLU A 627 -42.64 -16.47 9.25
C GLU A 627 -42.33 -16.16 7.78
N ALA A 628 -41.91 -17.16 6.99
CA ALA A 628 -41.36 -16.88 5.69
C ALA A 628 -41.63 -17.99 4.67
N VAL A 629 -41.77 -17.60 3.38
CA VAL A 629 -41.64 -18.46 2.24
C VAL A 629 -40.31 -18.17 1.58
N LEU A 630 -39.37 -19.13 1.71
CA LEU A 630 -37.95 -18.96 1.35
C LEU A 630 -37.50 -19.79 0.15
N SER A 631 -38.38 -20.63 -0.42
CA SER A 631 -38.10 -21.41 -1.63
C SER A 631 -38.90 -20.88 -2.79
N GLY A 632 -38.23 -20.37 -3.81
CA GLY A 632 -38.88 -20.00 -5.09
C GLY A 632 -39.49 -21.19 -5.82
N THR A 633 -38.81 -22.34 -5.81
CA THR A 633 -39.26 -23.60 -6.40
C THR A 633 -40.56 -24.08 -5.77
N LEU A 634 -40.58 -24.23 -4.44
CA LEU A 634 -41.75 -24.68 -3.73
C LEU A 634 -42.90 -23.68 -3.84
N ASN A 635 -42.64 -22.38 -3.80
CA ASN A 635 -43.68 -21.38 -4.01
C ASN A 635 -44.27 -21.45 -5.42
N TYR A 636 -43.44 -21.64 -6.43
CA TYR A 636 -43.88 -21.84 -7.81
C TYR A 636 -44.77 -23.08 -7.93
N VAL A 637 -44.34 -24.23 -7.41
CA VAL A 637 -45.09 -25.48 -7.44
C VAL A 637 -46.49 -25.32 -6.83
N PHE A 638 -46.60 -24.74 -5.62
CA PHE A 638 -47.89 -24.55 -4.91
C PHE A 638 -48.75 -23.43 -5.49
N ASN A 639 -48.17 -22.49 -6.26
CA ASN A 639 -48.91 -21.48 -7.00
C ASN A 639 -49.45 -22.04 -8.34
N THR A 640 -48.75 -23.00 -8.96
CA THR A 640 -49.10 -23.59 -10.26
C THR A 640 -50.12 -24.71 -10.10
N LEU A 641 -50.12 -25.34 -8.92
CA LEU A 641 -51.07 -26.41 -8.61
C LEU A 641 -52.53 -25.94 -8.74
N SER A 642 -53.29 -26.54 -9.67
CA SER A 642 -54.67 -26.17 -9.97
C SER A 642 -55.50 -27.40 -10.32
N ALA A 643 -56.76 -27.20 -10.71
CA ALA A 643 -57.61 -28.30 -11.18
C ALA A 643 -57.10 -28.93 -12.46
N GLU A 644 -56.40 -28.15 -13.30
CA GLU A 644 -55.86 -28.55 -14.58
C GLU A 644 -54.40 -28.98 -14.49
N VAL A 645 -53.68 -28.55 -13.46
CA VAL A 645 -52.23 -28.82 -13.28
C VAL A 645 -52.02 -29.59 -11.98
N PRO A 646 -51.86 -30.92 -12.03
CA PRO A 646 -51.59 -31.74 -10.85
C PRO A 646 -50.19 -31.51 -10.31
N LEU A 647 -49.88 -32.03 -9.10
CA LEU A 647 -48.60 -31.85 -8.44
C LEU A 647 -47.42 -32.31 -9.30
N SER A 648 -47.53 -33.48 -9.89
CA SER A 648 -46.49 -34.06 -10.78
C SER A 648 -46.17 -33.15 -11.96
N GLU A 649 -47.21 -32.54 -12.55
CA GLU A 649 -47.02 -31.62 -13.69
C GLU A 649 -46.50 -30.24 -13.21
N ALA A 650 -46.95 -29.75 -12.06
CA ALA A 650 -46.39 -28.52 -11.48
C ALA A 650 -44.91 -28.64 -11.20
N VAL A 651 -44.41 -29.82 -10.77
CA VAL A 651 -42.98 -30.08 -10.56
C VAL A 651 -42.24 -30.12 -11.90
N ARG A 652 -42.78 -30.75 -12.95
CA ARG A 652 -42.20 -30.76 -14.29
C ARG A 652 -42.11 -29.35 -14.89
N LEU A 653 -43.16 -28.56 -14.72
CA LEU A 653 -43.17 -27.16 -15.17
C LEU A 653 -42.14 -26.33 -14.43
N ALA A 654 -41.92 -26.58 -13.14
CA ALA A 654 -40.84 -25.92 -12.37
C ALA A 654 -39.46 -26.23 -12.94
N GLN A 655 -39.19 -27.50 -13.32
CA GLN A 655 -37.94 -27.88 -13.96
C GLN A 655 -37.80 -27.27 -15.38
N ALA A 656 -38.85 -27.36 -16.21
CA ALA A 656 -38.85 -26.83 -17.57
C ALA A 656 -38.60 -25.32 -17.63
N ASN A 657 -39.15 -24.57 -16.65
CA ASN A 657 -38.98 -23.12 -16.51
C ASN A 657 -37.72 -22.71 -15.73
N GLY A 658 -36.88 -23.66 -15.32
CA GLY A 658 -35.62 -23.38 -14.61
C GLY A 658 -35.79 -22.87 -13.17
N TYR A 659 -36.93 -23.16 -12.55
CA TYR A 659 -37.17 -22.84 -11.12
C TYR A 659 -36.73 -23.97 -10.18
N SER A 660 -36.46 -25.17 -10.69
CA SER A 660 -35.98 -26.32 -9.93
C SER A 660 -34.62 -26.77 -10.44
N GLU A 661 -33.82 -27.33 -9.52
CA GLU A 661 -32.60 -28.03 -9.86
C GLU A 661 -32.85 -29.22 -10.78
N PRO A 662 -31.86 -29.73 -11.52
CA PRO A 662 -32.02 -30.92 -12.37
C PRO A 662 -32.59 -32.11 -11.61
N ASP A 663 -32.24 -32.29 -10.36
CA ASP A 663 -32.89 -33.21 -9.42
C ASP A 663 -33.85 -32.48 -8.50
N PRO A 664 -35.17 -32.51 -8.74
CA PRO A 664 -36.15 -31.74 -7.96
C PRO A 664 -36.23 -32.17 -6.51
N ARG A 665 -35.74 -33.37 -6.15
CA ARG A 665 -35.69 -33.82 -4.75
C ARG A 665 -34.85 -32.88 -3.87
N MET A 666 -33.83 -32.26 -4.44
CA MET A 666 -32.97 -31.29 -3.73
C MET A 666 -33.77 -30.09 -3.25
N ASP A 667 -34.77 -29.64 -4.02
CA ASP A 667 -35.64 -28.53 -3.63
C ASP A 667 -36.81 -29.00 -2.75
N LEU A 668 -37.42 -30.14 -3.10
CA LEU A 668 -38.63 -30.65 -2.45
C LEU A 668 -38.38 -31.25 -1.06
N CYS A 669 -37.14 -31.62 -0.71
CA CYS A 669 -36.77 -32.06 0.64
C CYS A 669 -36.80 -30.94 1.68
N GLY A 670 -36.83 -29.66 1.27
CA GLY A 670 -36.91 -28.52 2.14
C GLY A 670 -35.61 -28.13 2.84
N MET A 671 -34.48 -28.82 2.60
CA MET A 671 -33.20 -28.55 3.29
C MET A 671 -32.62 -27.17 2.99
N ASP A 672 -32.82 -26.59 1.82
CA ASP A 672 -32.43 -25.21 1.56
C ASP A 672 -33.21 -24.21 2.41
N VAL A 673 -34.51 -24.49 2.65
CA VAL A 673 -35.35 -23.68 3.53
C VAL A 673 -34.91 -23.79 5.00
N VAL A 674 -34.55 -25.00 5.44
CA VAL A 674 -33.95 -25.24 6.77
C VAL A 674 -32.68 -24.42 6.97
N ARG A 675 -31.75 -24.46 6.01
CA ARG A 675 -30.51 -23.67 6.06
C ARG A 675 -30.81 -22.17 6.18
N LYS A 676 -31.75 -21.66 5.40
CA LYS A 676 -32.13 -20.25 5.39
C LYS A 676 -32.73 -19.79 6.71
N ILE A 677 -33.69 -20.54 7.28
CA ILE A 677 -34.29 -20.18 8.58
C ILE A 677 -33.27 -20.30 9.71
N THR A 678 -32.36 -21.27 9.66
CA THR A 678 -31.24 -21.39 10.61
C THR A 678 -30.40 -20.12 10.60
N ILE A 679 -30.03 -19.60 9.41
CA ILE A 679 -29.25 -18.36 9.26
C ILE A 679 -30.02 -17.19 9.88
N LEU A 680 -31.30 -17.02 9.57
CA LEU A 680 -32.12 -15.93 10.14
C LEU A 680 -32.25 -16.02 11.66
N ALA A 681 -32.43 -17.21 12.21
CA ALA A 681 -32.47 -17.42 13.65
C ALA A 681 -31.13 -17.06 14.33
N ARG A 682 -30.01 -17.46 13.74
CA ARG A 682 -28.64 -17.12 14.21
C ARG A 682 -28.42 -15.61 14.21
N GLU A 683 -28.73 -14.93 13.12
CA GLU A 683 -28.61 -13.47 13.03
C GLU A 683 -29.57 -12.74 13.97
N SER A 684 -30.69 -13.39 14.36
CA SER A 684 -31.59 -12.91 15.41
C SER A 684 -31.07 -13.13 16.84
N GLY A 685 -29.84 -13.68 16.98
CA GLY A 685 -29.18 -13.85 18.29
C GLY A 685 -29.42 -15.22 18.95
N TYR A 686 -30.01 -16.18 18.25
CA TYR A 686 -30.24 -17.52 18.80
C TYR A 686 -29.12 -18.50 18.46
N ARG A 687 -28.72 -19.32 19.41
CA ARG A 687 -27.83 -20.47 19.17
C ARG A 687 -28.67 -21.64 18.67
N VAL A 688 -28.56 -21.98 17.41
CA VAL A 688 -29.37 -23.03 16.76
C VAL A 688 -28.54 -23.78 15.71
N GLU A 689 -28.71 -25.09 15.68
CA GLU A 689 -28.17 -25.96 14.63
C GLU A 689 -29.23 -26.28 13.58
N THR A 690 -28.81 -26.65 12.38
CA THR A 690 -29.76 -27.06 11.31
C THR A 690 -30.61 -28.25 11.75
N GLY A 691 -30.08 -29.14 12.60
CA GLY A 691 -30.78 -30.28 13.16
C GLY A 691 -31.86 -29.92 14.21
N ASP A 692 -31.84 -28.69 14.75
CA ASP A 692 -32.85 -28.22 15.72
C ASP A 692 -34.14 -27.75 15.03
N ILE A 693 -34.12 -27.60 13.70
CA ILE A 693 -35.27 -27.21 12.90
C ILE A 693 -36.07 -28.45 12.53
N SER A 694 -37.33 -28.51 12.99
CA SER A 694 -38.21 -29.61 12.64
C SER A 694 -38.68 -29.51 11.19
N ILE A 695 -38.57 -30.60 10.45
CA ILE A 695 -39.09 -30.71 9.08
C ILE A 695 -40.38 -31.50 9.10
N GLU A 696 -41.44 -30.91 8.62
CA GLU A 696 -42.71 -31.60 8.36
C GLU A 696 -42.76 -31.96 6.86
N PRO A 697 -42.45 -33.24 6.50
CA PRO A 697 -42.41 -33.64 5.13
C PRO A 697 -43.82 -33.65 4.54
N PHE A 698 -43.96 -33.09 3.34
CA PHE A 698 -45.23 -33.15 2.59
C PHE A 698 -45.28 -34.26 1.54
N LEU A 699 -44.15 -34.90 1.30
CA LEU A 699 -44.01 -36.09 0.47
C LEU A 699 -43.48 -37.27 1.32
N PRO A 700 -43.89 -38.52 0.99
CA PRO A 700 -43.38 -39.71 1.65
C PRO A 700 -41.86 -39.82 1.55
N ALA A 701 -41.17 -40.23 2.61
CA ALA A 701 -39.73 -40.35 2.65
C ALA A 701 -39.16 -41.33 1.61
N GLU A 702 -39.90 -42.36 1.34
CA GLU A 702 -39.53 -43.41 0.37
C GLU A 702 -39.35 -42.89 -1.06
N LEU A 703 -40.03 -41.80 -1.41
CA LEU A 703 -39.89 -41.17 -2.73
C LEU A 703 -38.50 -40.51 -2.93
N PHE A 704 -37.82 -40.17 -1.89
CA PHE A 704 -36.50 -39.54 -2.01
C PHE A 704 -35.38 -40.58 -2.21
N GLU A 705 -35.67 -41.87 -2.12
CA GLU A 705 -34.75 -42.96 -2.39
C GLU A 705 -34.71 -43.32 -3.89
N GLY A 706 -33.59 -43.87 -4.36
CA GLY A 706 -33.45 -44.31 -5.75
C GLY A 706 -33.05 -43.21 -6.73
N SER A 707 -33.41 -43.35 -8.03
CA SER A 707 -33.05 -42.41 -9.09
C SER A 707 -34.06 -41.24 -9.22
N THR A 708 -33.66 -40.18 -9.90
CA THR A 708 -34.54 -39.04 -10.20
C THR A 708 -35.69 -39.46 -11.11
N GLU A 709 -35.44 -40.37 -12.02
CA GLU A 709 -36.46 -40.93 -12.94
C GLU A 709 -37.52 -41.69 -12.14
N ALA A 710 -37.10 -42.58 -11.20
CA ALA A 710 -38.03 -43.32 -10.34
C ALA A 710 -38.89 -42.36 -9.48
N PHE A 711 -38.29 -41.27 -8.96
CA PHE A 711 -39.02 -40.24 -8.26
C PHE A 711 -40.11 -39.60 -9.14
N MET A 712 -39.77 -39.20 -10.37
CA MET A 712 -40.68 -38.54 -11.30
C MET A 712 -41.80 -39.51 -11.81
N GLU A 713 -41.53 -40.81 -11.88
CA GLU A 713 -42.53 -41.82 -12.19
C GLU A 713 -43.52 -42.12 -11.06
N ALA A 714 -43.06 -42.01 -9.84
CA ALA A 714 -43.88 -42.25 -8.66
C ALA A 714 -44.73 -41.04 -8.24
N LEU A 715 -44.32 -39.82 -8.54
CA LEU A 715 -44.98 -38.59 -8.16
C LEU A 715 -46.47 -38.47 -8.56
N PRO A 716 -46.91 -38.94 -9.76
CA PRO A 716 -48.32 -38.93 -10.17
C PRO A 716 -49.27 -39.72 -9.28
N GLN A 717 -48.77 -40.68 -8.47
CA GLN A 717 -49.57 -41.42 -7.50
C GLN A 717 -50.16 -40.54 -6.41
N LEU A 718 -49.57 -39.39 -6.15
CA LEU A 718 -50.00 -38.42 -5.14
C LEU A 718 -50.99 -37.37 -5.68
N ASP A 719 -51.12 -37.23 -7.00
CA ASP A 719 -51.90 -36.17 -7.64
C ASP A 719 -53.36 -36.12 -7.17
N ALA A 720 -54.01 -37.27 -7.08
CA ALA A 720 -55.41 -37.35 -6.64
C ALA A 720 -55.60 -36.96 -5.16
N ALA A 721 -54.62 -37.26 -4.31
CA ALA A 721 -54.64 -36.86 -2.89
C ALA A 721 -54.48 -35.36 -2.74
N PHE A 722 -53.48 -34.78 -3.44
CA PHE A 722 -53.19 -33.34 -3.42
C PHE A 722 -54.36 -32.53 -4.01
N GLU A 723 -55.00 -32.99 -5.08
CA GLU A 723 -56.14 -32.28 -5.67
C GLU A 723 -57.36 -32.30 -4.75
N ARG A 724 -57.68 -33.40 -4.07
CA ARG A 724 -58.79 -33.49 -3.09
C ARG A 724 -58.57 -32.46 -1.97
N GLU A 725 -57.39 -32.42 -1.39
CA GLU A 725 -57.08 -31.48 -0.32
C GLU A 725 -57.04 -30.02 -0.82
N ARG A 726 -56.54 -29.77 -2.01
CA ARG A 726 -56.57 -28.44 -2.64
C ARG A 726 -58.01 -27.93 -2.77
N ARG A 727 -58.91 -28.77 -3.24
CA ARG A 727 -60.35 -28.40 -3.34
C ARG A 727 -60.96 -28.06 -1.99
N ARG A 728 -60.63 -28.81 -0.94
CA ARG A 728 -61.07 -28.50 0.43
C ARG A 728 -60.59 -27.10 0.86
N LEU A 729 -59.30 -26.83 0.65
CA LEU A 729 -58.69 -25.54 1.02
C LEU A 729 -59.33 -24.36 0.28
N VAL A 730 -59.52 -24.49 -1.03
CA VAL A 730 -60.20 -23.46 -1.84
C VAL A 730 -61.62 -23.18 -1.32
N ALA A 731 -62.38 -24.22 -0.97
CA ALA A 731 -63.71 -24.08 -0.40
C ALA A 731 -63.69 -23.37 0.99
N GLU A 732 -62.61 -23.52 1.75
CA GLU A 732 -62.39 -22.86 3.04
C GLU A 732 -61.74 -21.45 2.91
N GLY A 733 -61.45 -20.97 1.70
CA GLY A 733 -60.74 -19.70 1.48
C GLY A 733 -59.27 -19.73 1.90
N LYS A 734 -58.63 -20.90 1.70
CA LYS A 734 -57.21 -21.12 2.04
C LYS A 734 -56.39 -21.53 0.84
N CYS A 735 -55.08 -21.41 0.94
CA CYS A 735 -54.14 -21.99 -0.02
C CYS A 735 -52.96 -22.63 0.72
N TRP A 736 -52.18 -23.46 0.04
CA TRP A 736 -50.92 -23.97 0.56
C TRP A 736 -49.77 -23.03 0.35
N ARG A 737 -48.87 -22.93 1.38
CA ARG A 737 -47.54 -22.38 1.29
C ARG A 737 -46.57 -23.28 2.02
N TYR A 738 -45.38 -23.44 1.49
CA TYR A 738 -44.29 -24.06 2.24
C TYR A 738 -43.60 -23.01 3.09
N VAL A 739 -43.86 -23.06 4.38
CA VAL A 739 -43.49 -22.00 5.33
C VAL A 739 -42.35 -22.44 6.21
N ALA A 740 -41.37 -21.56 6.38
CA ALA A 740 -40.38 -21.59 7.46
C ALA A 740 -40.89 -20.72 8.61
N GLU A 741 -40.92 -21.26 9.80
CA GLU A 741 -41.33 -20.54 11.00
C GLU A 741 -40.21 -20.64 12.06
N TRP A 742 -39.89 -19.51 12.67
CA TRP A 742 -39.10 -19.42 13.89
C TRP A 742 -39.90 -18.65 14.95
N LYS A 743 -40.19 -19.28 16.05
CA LYS A 743 -40.99 -18.66 17.13
C LYS A 743 -40.64 -19.26 18.49
N ASP A 744 -40.47 -18.41 19.50
CA ASP A 744 -40.20 -18.81 20.89
C ASP A 744 -38.99 -19.78 21.02
N GLY A 745 -37.97 -19.59 20.21
CA GLY A 745 -36.75 -20.41 20.22
C GLY A 745 -36.88 -21.77 19.50
N LYS A 746 -37.97 -21.98 18.77
CA LYS A 746 -38.19 -23.22 17.99
C LYS A 746 -38.35 -22.92 16.50
N GLY A 747 -37.79 -23.73 15.66
CA GLY A 747 -37.89 -23.63 14.20
C GLY A 747 -38.62 -24.81 13.59
N SER A 748 -39.47 -24.53 12.61
CA SER A 748 -40.12 -25.56 11.81
C SER A 748 -40.20 -25.16 10.34
N VAL A 749 -40.18 -26.14 9.45
CA VAL A 749 -40.46 -25.94 8.04
C VAL A 749 -41.49 -26.98 7.58
N GLY A 750 -42.44 -26.57 6.80
CA GLY A 750 -43.45 -27.50 6.29
C GLY A 750 -44.57 -26.82 5.51
N LEU A 751 -45.46 -27.62 4.98
CA LEU A 751 -46.62 -27.15 4.24
C LEU A 751 -47.69 -26.63 5.20
N ARG A 752 -48.17 -25.38 5.00
CA ARG A 752 -49.17 -24.72 5.85
C ARG A 752 -50.38 -24.30 5.05
N GLU A 753 -51.56 -24.33 5.72
CA GLU A 753 -52.80 -23.83 5.19
C GLU A 753 -52.94 -22.34 5.54
N ILE A 754 -52.84 -21.48 4.56
CA ILE A 754 -52.82 -20.05 4.69
C ILE A 754 -54.19 -19.45 4.35
N PRO A 755 -54.89 -18.77 5.28
CA PRO A 755 -56.20 -18.20 5.02
C PRO A 755 -56.16 -16.89 4.23
N VAL A 756 -57.23 -16.53 3.57
CA VAL A 756 -57.43 -15.21 2.95
C VAL A 756 -57.19 -14.12 3.99
N GLY A 757 -56.43 -13.08 3.59
CA GLY A 757 -56.06 -11.96 4.48
C GLY A 757 -54.73 -12.12 5.16
N HIS A 758 -54.14 -13.30 5.18
CA HIS A 758 -52.76 -13.51 5.66
C HIS A 758 -51.74 -12.98 4.66
N PRO A 759 -50.61 -12.33 5.10
CA PRO A 759 -49.60 -11.79 4.19
C PRO A 759 -49.04 -12.81 3.17
N LEU A 760 -48.95 -14.08 3.55
CA LEU A 760 -48.45 -15.16 2.69
C LEU A 760 -49.44 -15.61 1.64
N TYR A 761 -50.75 -15.28 1.78
CA TYR A 761 -51.78 -15.80 0.88
C TYR A 761 -51.61 -15.35 -0.58
N GLN A 762 -51.32 -14.05 -0.77
CA GLN A 762 -51.17 -13.42 -2.11
C GLN A 762 -49.76 -13.46 -2.67
N LEU A 763 -48.94 -14.42 -2.26
CA LEU A 763 -47.59 -14.56 -2.77
C LEU A 763 -47.59 -15.25 -4.11
N GLU A 764 -47.32 -14.52 -5.21
CA GLU A 764 -47.35 -15.00 -6.59
C GLU A 764 -46.00 -15.51 -7.07
N GLY A 765 -46.05 -16.41 -8.08
CA GLY A 765 -44.89 -16.90 -8.82
C GLY A 765 -43.85 -17.59 -7.95
N SER A 766 -42.56 -17.23 -8.14
CA SER A 766 -41.43 -17.75 -7.37
C SER A 766 -40.92 -16.76 -6.32
N ASN A 767 -41.69 -15.74 -5.95
CA ASN A 767 -41.31 -14.73 -4.97
C ASN A 767 -41.11 -15.33 -3.58
N ASN A 768 -40.16 -14.72 -2.84
CA ASN A 768 -40.02 -14.94 -1.40
C ASN A 768 -40.73 -13.83 -0.61
N ILE A 769 -41.16 -14.17 0.59
CA ILE A 769 -41.72 -13.22 1.56
C ILE A 769 -41.21 -13.59 2.96
N ILE A 770 -40.87 -12.59 3.73
CA ILE A 770 -40.40 -12.74 5.12
C ILE A 770 -41.17 -11.75 5.96
N CYS A 771 -41.85 -12.26 6.98
CA CYS A 771 -42.62 -11.51 7.97
C CYS A 771 -41.85 -11.57 9.29
N LEU A 772 -41.43 -10.41 9.81
CA LEU A 772 -40.71 -10.27 11.07
C LEU A 772 -41.60 -9.62 12.13
N THR A 773 -41.87 -10.32 13.22
CA THR A 773 -42.49 -9.71 14.42
C THR A 773 -41.39 -9.50 15.47
N THR A 774 -41.32 -8.31 16.01
CA THR A 774 -40.29 -7.94 16.99
C THR A 774 -40.88 -7.48 18.32
N ALA A 775 -40.03 -7.12 19.28
CA ALA A 775 -40.50 -6.55 20.52
C ALA A 775 -41.07 -5.15 20.32
N ARG A 776 -40.67 -4.41 19.29
CA ARG A 776 -41.14 -3.05 18.96
C ARG A 776 -42.26 -3.05 17.92
N TYR A 777 -42.29 -4.03 17.04
CA TYR A 777 -43.23 -4.12 15.94
C TYR A 777 -44.12 -5.34 16.10
N ASP A 778 -45.32 -5.12 16.74
CA ASP A 778 -46.32 -6.17 16.91
C ASP A 778 -47.05 -6.49 15.60
N THR A 779 -47.21 -5.50 14.69
CA THR A 779 -47.58 -5.74 13.30
C THR A 779 -46.34 -6.18 12.54
N PRO A 780 -46.33 -7.34 11.85
CA PRO A 780 -45.14 -7.84 11.19
C PRO A 780 -44.58 -6.89 10.14
N MET A 781 -43.26 -6.66 10.16
CA MET A 781 -42.52 -6.06 9.05
C MET A 781 -42.49 -7.07 7.92
N ILE A 782 -42.82 -6.66 6.70
CA ILE A 782 -42.91 -7.56 5.54
C ILE A 782 -41.87 -7.17 4.50
N ILE A 783 -41.00 -8.13 4.13
CA ILE A 783 -40.04 -8.00 3.05
C ILE A 783 -40.42 -9.01 1.95
N ARG A 784 -40.75 -8.53 0.75
CA ARG A 784 -41.21 -9.36 -0.36
C ARG A 784 -40.48 -9.01 -1.65
N GLY A 785 -40.13 -10.03 -2.45
CA GLY A 785 -39.55 -9.86 -3.78
C GLY A 785 -38.98 -11.15 -4.34
N TYR A 786 -38.15 -11.04 -5.37
CA TYR A 786 -37.53 -12.21 -5.98
C TYR A 786 -36.56 -12.90 -5.00
N GLY A 787 -36.78 -14.16 -4.74
CA GLY A 787 -35.96 -15.00 -3.86
C GLY A 787 -34.84 -15.75 -4.55
N ALA A 788 -34.73 -15.63 -5.88
CA ALA A 788 -33.71 -16.25 -6.72
C ALA A 788 -33.47 -15.43 -7.99
N GLY A 789 -32.39 -15.71 -8.68
CA GLY A 789 -32.01 -15.05 -9.94
C GLY A 789 -30.60 -14.50 -9.89
N ALA A 790 -29.81 -14.79 -10.93
CA ALA A 790 -28.39 -14.44 -10.97
C ALA A 790 -28.13 -12.94 -10.82
N ALA A 791 -28.88 -12.11 -11.53
CA ALA A 791 -28.72 -10.66 -11.49
C ALA A 791 -29.08 -10.07 -10.12
N VAL A 792 -30.14 -10.57 -9.47
CA VAL A 792 -30.60 -10.12 -8.15
C VAL A 792 -29.62 -10.59 -7.05
N THR A 793 -29.14 -11.84 -7.15
CA THR A 793 -28.12 -12.34 -6.21
C THR A 793 -26.82 -11.56 -6.37
N ALA A 794 -26.37 -11.31 -7.60
CA ALA A 794 -25.19 -10.49 -7.87
C ALA A 794 -25.35 -9.06 -7.30
N ALA A 795 -26.53 -8.46 -7.41
CA ALA A 795 -26.81 -7.14 -6.83
C ALA A 795 -26.73 -7.14 -5.29
N GLY A 796 -27.21 -8.22 -4.64
CA GLY A 796 -27.05 -8.38 -3.19
C GLY A 796 -25.59 -8.55 -2.74
N VAL A 797 -24.81 -9.34 -3.48
CA VAL A 797 -23.35 -9.45 -3.26
C VAL A 797 -22.67 -8.09 -3.45
N PHE A 798 -23.07 -7.37 -4.51
CA PHE A 798 -22.57 -6.01 -4.76
C PHE A 798 -22.91 -5.07 -3.59
N ALA A 799 -24.13 -5.12 -3.06
CA ALA A 799 -24.53 -4.33 -1.90
C ALA A 799 -23.66 -4.65 -0.66
N ASP A 800 -23.31 -5.91 -0.43
CA ASP A 800 -22.39 -6.29 0.63
C ASP A 800 -20.97 -5.74 0.40
N VAL A 801 -20.46 -5.74 -0.84
CA VAL A 801 -19.21 -5.06 -1.20
C VAL A 801 -19.28 -3.57 -0.86
N MET A 802 -20.41 -2.90 -1.13
CA MET A 802 -20.61 -1.49 -0.77
C MET A 802 -20.62 -1.28 0.76
N ARG A 803 -21.20 -2.20 1.54
CA ARG A 803 -21.16 -2.17 3.01
C ARG A 803 -19.73 -2.33 3.57
N VAL A 804 -18.81 -2.97 2.84
CA VAL A 804 -17.38 -3.00 3.21
C VAL A 804 -16.79 -1.59 3.13
N ALA A 805 -17.14 -0.80 2.12
CA ALA A 805 -16.74 0.60 1.98
C ALA A 805 -17.44 1.56 2.96
N ASN A 806 -18.32 1.06 3.87
CA ASN A 806 -19.14 1.87 4.77
C ASN A 806 -20.01 2.92 4.04
N ILE A 807 -20.50 2.58 2.85
CA ILE A 807 -21.39 3.40 2.02
C ILE A 807 -22.82 2.84 2.07
#